data_d91130015ea3fec5bfb1377fac77936d
#
_entry.id   d91130015ea3fec5bfb1377fac77936d
#
_cell.length_a   1.000
_cell.length_b   1.000
_cell.length_c   1.000
_cell.angle_alpha   90.00
_cell.angle_beta   90.00
_cell.angle_gamma   90.00
#
_symmetry.space_group_name_H-M   'P 1'
#
loop_
_entity.id
_entity.type
_entity.pdbx_description
1 polymer ?
#
loop_
_entity_poly.entity_id
_entity_poly.type
_entity_poly.pdbx_seq_one_letter_code
_entity_poly.pdbx_strand_id
1 'polypeptide(L)'
;MKLFNSFSNKHYDIVHWYPRITVIDSKFAWNTDQHMDHEFYGDFGSFNVEITLPNHYVADGTGTLLNEQEVLPDTLRKKLDINNFIKKPYNSPPSVITKKDGTKKTWKFSAINVHDFAFTADPTYRIGETNWDGVRCIALVQEPHCAGWVNCSKYIAKVLEINSYNIGPYHHPKMIVADAQDGMEYPMLTLCGGFDPEYRSLLIHEMTHNWFQGMIGSNENYRAFMDEGFTQFYTADTYQYIDGPLMIEQKPKSNYVEKFTEPVRVLDDQIYNSFYANAVIRNEELPLNTHSDDFNGGIRHGGGYGQVYTKTAAMLKNLEYVLGRSFFDKAMQHYFKQWKFCHPYPEDFRNSIIGFTGVDLNWFFDQWLETTKTVDYKIGRIKHKKNDVYEITFKRKGSMQMPIDFVVIDKNDSARHYYIPNTWFEKPTGATTLPRWIGWGPKLKPTYTATLNIGTKIKNVIIDPSYRLADVDMTNNIKHGRINVRFDSHVYNPLNWKKYDVRIRPSVWYNGFDGAKFGAVMSGDYLLTKHVFEAGLWLSSGLGQAYLDSTVKINSFNKVSFFIDYKTSLNRYIKKSNVYLQLKSLDGLDAGTIGFEKRSNNNKTRVYTHLKAMLRDMPQDMVYLINDQEWGYRKLNSAIHVGLEHNYKYKRGVGTVLINLRSSAFTNDYDFSAATISSVNKNDLGKININTRLFGQIGFGNNLPSESMLYTAGANNEDLMDSKYNRSMGILPPNWGNYGNVTNHFTAGGGLNLRGFSGYLLAQKNADGSFNYNYKGATGAAFNTEIEFGELFKFMNPKFMKNSVKIQPYIFGDAGIINTNPAGTANVMSDLMVDAGVGTTLSIVRWGNLYNIKPLTIRFDVPFFINRLPYAENDYFQFRWMLGINKSF
;
A
#
# COMPACT_ATOMS: atom_id res chain seq x y z
N MET A 1 18.12 -7.91 22.68
CA MET A 1 18.04 -9.36 23.05
C MET A 1 16.66 -9.87 22.63
N LYS A 2 16.62 -10.77 21.67
CA LYS A 2 15.39 -11.47 21.25
C LYS A 2 15.26 -12.77 22.05
N LEU A 3 14.12 -13.02 22.65
CA LEU A 3 13.84 -14.19 23.51
C LEU A 3 12.67 -14.97 22.93
N PHE A 4 12.90 -16.23 22.57
CA PHE A 4 11.86 -17.13 22.08
C PHE A 4 11.64 -18.27 23.07
N ASN A 5 10.40 -18.69 23.24
CA ASN A 5 10.06 -19.92 23.94
C ASN A 5 9.58 -20.95 22.91
N SER A 6 10.43 -21.93 22.61
CA SER A 6 10.04 -23.11 21.83
C SER A 6 10.05 -24.31 22.75
N PHE A 7 8.91 -24.96 22.95
CA PHE A 7 8.77 -26.14 23.81
C PHE A 7 9.39 -25.96 25.22
N SER A 8 9.20 -24.80 25.86
CA SER A 8 9.76 -24.44 27.18
C SER A 8 11.29 -24.20 27.20
N ASN A 9 11.97 -24.18 26.07
CA ASN A 9 13.36 -23.80 25.97
C ASN A 9 13.47 -22.29 25.68
N LYS A 10 14.57 -21.68 26.13
CA LYS A 10 14.85 -20.26 25.88
C LYS A 10 15.93 -20.16 24.81
N HIS A 11 15.62 -19.38 23.81
CA HIS A 11 16.52 -18.96 22.74
C HIS A 11 17.03 -17.54 23.00
N TYR A 12 18.31 -17.30 22.76
CA TYR A 12 18.97 -16.03 22.97
C TYR A 12 19.73 -15.60 21.73
N ASP A 13 19.34 -14.48 21.13
CA ASP A 13 20.14 -13.69 20.21
C ASP A 13 20.64 -12.47 20.99
N ILE A 14 21.95 -12.41 21.25
CA ILE A 14 22.57 -11.40 22.07
C ILE A 14 23.37 -10.46 21.18
N VAL A 15 22.81 -9.28 20.99
CA VAL A 15 23.28 -8.25 20.07
C VAL A 15 23.30 -6.91 20.78
N HIS A 16 24.19 -5.98 20.43
CA HIS A 16 24.32 -4.65 21.07
C HIS A 16 24.38 -4.71 22.61
N TRP A 17 25.08 -5.66 23.15
CA TRP A 17 25.01 -6.03 24.56
C TRP A 17 26.11 -5.42 25.43
N TYR A 18 27.09 -4.77 24.83
CA TYR A 18 28.21 -4.12 25.50
C TYR A 18 28.28 -2.64 25.13
N PRO A 19 28.79 -1.76 26.02
CA PRO A 19 29.09 -0.39 25.65
C PRO A 19 30.28 -0.33 24.72
N ARG A 20 30.17 0.44 23.63
CA ARG A 20 31.27 0.67 22.70
C ARG A 20 31.59 2.14 22.54
N ILE A 21 32.84 2.46 22.23
CA ILE A 21 33.26 3.81 21.92
C ILE A 21 32.63 4.20 20.59
N THR A 22 32.09 5.40 20.52
CA THR A 22 31.59 5.94 19.25
C THR A 22 32.73 6.17 18.26
N VAL A 23 32.43 6.07 16.98
CA VAL A 23 33.44 6.26 15.91
C VAL A 23 33.88 7.73 15.90
N ILE A 24 35.17 7.91 15.68
CA ILE A 24 35.75 9.21 15.35
C ILE A 24 36.24 9.16 13.89
N ASP A 25 35.73 10.02 13.06
CA ASP A 25 36.07 10.07 11.63
C ASP A 25 36.41 11.47 11.13
N SER A 26 36.91 11.56 9.88
CA SER A 26 37.34 12.82 9.29
C SER A 26 36.19 13.77 8.94
N LYS A 27 34.94 13.29 8.85
CA LYS A 27 33.78 14.08 8.44
C LYS A 27 33.11 14.76 9.63
N PHE A 28 32.90 14.03 10.71
CA PHE A 28 32.13 14.49 11.87
C PHE A 28 32.94 14.55 13.17
N ALA A 29 34.19 14.14 13.16
CA ALA A 29 34.96 13.87 14.37
C ALA A 29 34.21 12.79 15.20
N TRP A 30 33.87 13.01 16.47
CA TRP A 30 33.04 12.06 17.21
C TRP A 30 31.64 11.96 16.63
N ASN A 31 31.18 10.75 16.29
CA ASN A 31 29.80 10.52 15.90
C ASN A 31 28.92 10.62 17.15
N THR A 32 28.14 11.70 17.23
CA THR A 32 27.22 11.99 18.35
C THR A 32 25.75 11.80 17.98
N ASP A 33 25.47 11.22 16.81
CA ASP A 33 24.11 10.94 16.38
C ASP A 33 23.41 10.01 17.35
N GLN A 34 22.14 10.30 17.65
CA GLN A 34 21.31 9.48 18.49
C GLN A 34 20.99 8.16 17.79
N HIS A 35 21.06 7.06 18.52
CA HIS A 35 20.71 5.74 18.02
C HIS A 35 19.19 5.54 18.11
N MET A 36 18.48 5.83 17.03
CA MET A 36 17.02 6.00 17.00
C MET A 36 16.28 4.82 16.35
N ASP A 37 16.71 3.59 16.51
CA ASP A 37 16.08 2.41 15.89
C ASP A 37 16.56 2.11 14.45
N HIS A 38 17.69 2.70 14.04
CA HIS A 38 18.43 2.35 12.84
C HIS A 38 19.61 1.48 13.21
N GLU A 39 20.23 0.87 12.22
CA GLU A 39 21.47 0.13 12.36
C GLU A 39 22.61 1.04 12.79
N PHE A 40 23.76 0.48 13.01
CA PHE A 40 24.75 1.11 13.86
C PHE A 40 26.08 1.36 13.15
N TYR A 41 26.75 2.38 13.61
CA TYR A 41 28.05 2.78 13.16
C TYR A 41 29.11 2.39 14.21
N GLY A 42 30.02 1.49 13.85
CA GLY A 42 31.07 0.97 14.72
C GLY A 42 32.45 0.98 14.05
N ASP A 43 33.51 1.20 14.82
CA ASP A 43 34.86 1.14 14.32
C ASP A 43 35.41 -0.30 14.26
N PHE A 44 36.25 -0.59 13.28
CA PHE A 44 36.89 -1.89 13.13
C PHE A 44 37.93 -2.13 14.21
N GLY A 45 37.86 -3.27 14.87
CA GLY A 45 38.71 -3.63 15.97
C GLY A 45 38.95 -5.13 16.13
N SER A 46 39.58 -5.49 17.22
CA SER A 46 39.79 -6.88 17.64
C SER A 46 38.99 -7.17 18.90
N PHE A 47 38.35 -8.33 18.94
CA PHE A 47 37.52 -8.76 20.08
C PHE A 47 38.03 -10.09 20.60
N ASN A 48 38.25 -10.19 21.93
CA ASN A 48 38.43 -11.43 22.65
C ASN A 48 37.29 -11.54 23.68
N VAL A 49 36.41 -12.50 23.48
CA VAL A 49 35.16 -12.60 24.23
C VAL A 49 34.99 -13.99 24.85
N GLU A 50 34.67 -14.02 26.13
CA GLU A 50 34.37 -15.25 26.87
C GLU A 50 32.91 -15.23 27.31
N ILE A 51 32.15 -16.26 26.93
CA ILE A 51 30.71 -16.39 27.21
C ILE A 51 30.46 -17.65 28.01
N THR A 52 30.01 -17.51 29.25
CA THR A 52 29.70 -18.63 30.14
C THR A 52 28.21 -18.91 30.13
N LEU A 53 27.82 -20.07 29.63
CA LEU A 53 26.44 -20.55 29.51
C LEU A 53 26.23 -21.89 30.26
N PRO A 54 24.96 -22.24 30.59
CA PRO A 54 24.67 -23.58 31.05
C PRO A 54 25.11 -24.65 30.06
N ASN A 55 25.60 -25.77 30.55
CA ASN A 55 26.25 -26.84 29.77
C ASN A 55 25.42 -27.34 28.56
N HIS A 56 24.11 -27.32 28.64
CA HIS A 56 23.16 -27.80 27.63
C HIS A 56 22.90 -26.85 26.47
N TYR A 57 23.40 -25.58 26.52
CA TYR A 57 23.33 -24.67 25.41
C TYR A 57 24.38 -24.95 24.34
N VAL A 58 23.97 -24.80 23.10
CA VAL A 58 24.84 -24.73 21.93
C VAL A 58 24.89 -23.27 21.51
N ALA A 59 26.07 -22.71 21.35
CA ALA A 59 26.26 -21.31 20.98
C ALA A 59 27.31 -21.17 19.88
N ASP A 60 27.20 -20.09 19.11
CA ASP A 60 28.26 -19.57 18.25
C ASP A 60 28.08 -18.06 18.10
N GLY A 61 29.07 -17.36 17.53
CA GLY A 61 29.07 -15.91 17.45
C GLY A 61 30.12 -15.39 16.49
N THR A 62 30.27 -14.08 16.47
CA THR A 62 31.31 -13.37 15.72
C THR A 62 32.71 -13.93 16.10
N GLY A 63 33.57 -14.09 15.12
CA GLY A 63 34.96 -14.55 15.31
C GLY A 63 35.14 -16.06 15.39
N THR A 64 36.41 -16.49 15.55
CA THR A 64 36.77 -17.89 15.61
C THR A 64 36.61 -18.42 17.05
N LEU A 65 35.97 -19.57 17.20
CA LEU A 65 35.82 -20.28 18.48
C LEU A 65 37.18 -20.95 18.81
N LEU A 66 37.85 -20.51 19.86
CA LEU A 66 39.22 -20.92 20.20
C LEU A 66 39.28 -22.27 20.93
N ASN A 67 38.24 -22.60 21.71
CA ASN A 67 38.18 -23.80 22.51
C ASN A 67 37.09 -24.77 22.05
N GLU A 68 36.96 -24.96 20.74
CA GLU A 68 35.86 -25.76 20.13
C GLU A 68 35.84 -27.19 20.67
N GLN A 69 36.97 -27.85 20.77
CA GLN A 69 37.07 -29.23 21.28
C GLN A 69 36.65 -29.39 22.75
N GLU A 70 36.76 -28.32 23.54
CA GLU A 70 36.32 -28.31 24.93
C GLU A 70 34.77 -28.21 25.02
N VAL A 71 34.18 -27.28 24.29
CA VAL A 71 32.73 -26.95 24.40
C VAL A 71 31.86 -27.77 23.45
N LEU A 72 32.41 -28.19 22.29
CA LEU A 72 31.76 -28.99 21.23
C LEU A 72 32.69 -30.11 20.75
N PRO A 73 33.06 -31.12 21.63
CA PRO A 73 33.89 -32.23 21.19
C PRO A 73 33.20 -32.99 20.04
N ASP A 74 33.99 -33.67 19.21
CA ASP A 74 33.52 -34.36 17.99
C ASP A 74 32.36 -35.31 18.26
N THR A 75 32.34 -35.97 19.41
CA THR A 75 31.26 -36.89 19.83
C THR A 75 29.93 -36.13 20.04
N LEU A 76 29.95 -34.90 20.58
CA LEU A 76 28.79 -34.05 20.74
C LEU A 76 28.37 -33.47 19.39
N ARG A 77 29.34 -33.02 18.61
CA ARG A 77 29.10 -32.42 17.28
C ARG A 77 28.40 -33.41 16.33
N LYS A 78 28.80 -34.66 16.32
CA LYS A 78 28.12 -35.73 15.57
C LYS A 78 26.69 -35.97 16.03
N LYS A 79 26.39 -35.82 17.33
CA LYS A 79 25.01 -35.89 17.85
C LYS A 79 24.15 -34.69 17.46
N LEU A 80 24.75 -33.51 17.28
CA LEU A 80 24.09 -32.27 16.92
C LEU A 80 23.94 -32.09 15.39
N ASP A 81 24.45 -33.00 14.57
CA ASP A 81 24.36 -32.92 13.11
C ASP A 81 22.89 -32.81 12.66
N ILE A 82 22.58 -31.79 11.90
CA ILE A 82 21.24 -31.49 11.38
C ILE A 82 20.61 -32.68 10.66
N ASN A 83 21.40 -33.52 9.98
CA ASN A 83 20.93 -34.66 9.23
C ASN A 83 20.25 -35.72 10.12
N ASN A 84 20.57 -35.76 11.41
CA ASN A 84 19.93 -36.67 12.36
C ASN A 84 18.46 -36.33 12.64
N PHE A 85 17.99 -35.14 12.29
CA PHE A 85 16.69 -34.58 12.69
C PHE A 85 15.74 -34.23 11.54
N ILE A 86 16.17 -34.39 10.28
CA ILE A 86 15.37 -33.99 9.09
C ILE A 86 14.04 -34.75 8.95
N LYS A 87 13.93 -35.93 9.52
CA LYS A 87 12.70 -36.75 9.49
C LYS A 87 11.79 -36.53 10.69
N LYS A 88 12.19 -35.72 11.66
CA LYS A 88 11.42 -35.49 12.87
C LYS A 88 10.25 -34.56 12.60
N PRO A 89 9.02 -34.89 13.06
CA PRO A 89 7.86 -33.99 12.87
C PRO A 89 8.08 -32.65 13.52
N TYR A 90 7.65 -31.58 12.82
CA TYR A 90 7.79 -30.18 13.25
C TYR A 90 7.22 -29.90 14.66
N ASN A 91 6.10 -30.50 15.02
CA ASN A 91 5.41 -30.30 16.32
C ASN A 91 5.87 -31.28 17.42
N SER A 92 6.88 -32.08 17.19
CA SER A 92 7.39 -32.96 18.25
C SER A 92 8.39 -32.20 19.14
N PRO A 93 8.41 -32.50 20.46
CA PRO A 93 9.36 -31.86 21.36
C PRO A 93 10.82 -32.11 20.93
N PRO A 94 11.71 -31.13 21.04
CA PRO A 94 13.13 -31.28 20.73
C PRO A 94 13.81 -32.38 21.57
N SER A 95 14.77 -33.05 20.98
CA SER A 95 15.58 -34.06 21.63
C SER A 95 16.54 -33.44 22.64
N VAL A 96 16.62 -34.01 23.83
CA VAL A 96 17.60 -33.63 24.86
C VAL A 96 18.93 -34.30 24.54
N ILE A 97 19.87 -33.57 23.92
CA ILE A 97 21.22 -34.10 23.60
C ILE A 97 22.15 -34.02 24.81
N THR A 98 22.17 -32.88 25.48
CA THR A 98 22.91 -32.64 26.73
C THR A 98 21.91 -32.40 27.84
N LYS A 99 21.98 -33.19 28.90
CA LYS A 99 21.13 -32.99 30.07
C LYS A 99 21.54 -31.75 30.85
N LYS A 100 20.56 -31.01 31.37
CA LYS A 100 20.80 -29.92 32.29
C LYS A 100 21.21 -30.47 33.65
N ASP A 101 22.48 -30.29 34.03
CA ASP A 101 23.06 -30.81 35.29
C ASP A 101 23.54 -29.69 36.23
N GLY A 102 23.29 -28.43 35.86
CA GLY A 102 23.72 -27.26 36.64
C GLY A 102 25.13 -26.77 36.37
N THR A 103 25.92 -27.52 35.60
CA THR A 103 27.26 -27.09 35.21
C THR A 103 27.20 -26.05 34.09
N LYS A 104 28.32 -25.35 33.86
CA LYS A 104 28.46 -24.32 32.85
C LYS A 104 29.64 -24.64 31.93
N LYS A 105 29.59 -24.08 30.71
CA LYS A 105 30.68 -24.06 29.72
C LYS A 105 31.02 -22.63 29.39
N THR A 106 32.29 -22.32 29.17
CA THR A 106 32.80 -21.04 28.71
C THR A 106 33.25 -21.14 27.26
N TRP A 107 32.62 -20.42 26.40
CA TRP A 107 32.91 -20.30 24.98
C TRP A 107 33.87 -19.14 24.78
N LYS A 108 35.01 -19.33 24.09
CA LYS A 108 36.08 -18.34 23.90
C LYS A 108 36.20 -18.00 22.43
N PHE A 109 35.97 -16.74 22.09
CA PHE A 109 35.99 -16.24 20.73
C PHE A 109 37.09 -15.21 20.53
N SER A 110 37.69 -15.20 19.33
CA SER A 110 38.56 -14.13 18.88
C SER A 110 38.16 -13.68 17.48
N ALA A 111 38.02 -12.37 17.29
CA ALA A 111 37.67 -11.74 16.02
C ALA A 111 38.61 -10.59 15.73
N ILE A 112 38.95 -10.40 14.45
CA ILE A 112 39.85 -9.33 13.97
C ILE A 112 39.16 -8.62 12.79
N ASN A 113 39.32 -7.30 12.73
CA ASN A 113 38.72 -6.44 11.70
C ASN A 113 37.19 -6.59 11.64
N VAL A 114 36.53 -6.52 12.77
CA VAL A 114 35.10 -6.49 12.91
C VAL A 114 34.65 -5.26 13.71
N HIS A 115 33.50 -4.71 13.40
CA HIS A 115 32.99 -3.50 14.07
C HIS A 115 31.96 -3.83 15.16
N ASP A 116 31.58 -5.09 15.32
CA ASP A 116 30.66 -5.55 16.36
C ASP A 116 30.92 -7.01 16.74
N PHE A 117 30.42 -7.42 17.90
CA PHE A 117 30.40 -8.79 18.36
C PHE A 117 28.99 -9.23 18.80
N ALA A 118 28.42 -10.17 18.08
CA ALA A 118 27.14 -10.80 18.42
C ALA A 118 27.29 -12.31 18.62
N PHE A 119 26.39 -12.91 19.39
CA PHE A 119 26.30 -14.36 19.53
C PHE A 119 24.86 -14.83 19.71
N THR A 120 24.62 -16.09 19.34
CA THR A 120 23.34 -16.76 19.52
C THR A 120 23.52 -18.04 20.32
N ALA A 121 22.50 -18.43 21.10
CA ALA A 121 22.54 -19.62 21.94
C ALA A 121 21.16 -20.26 22.12
N ASP A 122 21.09 -21.56 21.85
CA ASP A 122 19.84 -22.35 22.02
C ASP A 122 20.15 -23.79 22.39
N PRO A 123 19.49 -24.41 23.38
CA PRO A 123 19.71 -25.82 23.73
C PRO A 123 19.21 -26.82 22.67
N THR A 124 18.38 -26.32 21.75
CA THR A 124 17.81 -27.13 20.64
C THR A 124 18.55 -26.93 19.32
N TYR A 125 19.61 -26.17 19.27
CA TYR A 125 20.39 -25.97 18.05
C TYR A 125 20.96 -27.26 17.50
N ARG A 126 20.84 -27.43 16.19
CA ARG A 126 21.47 -28.47 15.37
C ARG A 126 22.37 -27.79 14.35
N ILE A 127 23.44 -28.46 13.96
CA ILE A 127 24.52 -27.85 13.18
C ILE A 127 24.56 -28.50 11.79
N GLY A 128 24.41 -27.67 10.75
CA GLY A 128 24.77 -28.02 9.39
C GLY A 128 26.07 -27.32 9.02
N GLU A 129 27.03 -28.02 8.44
CA GLU A 129 28.31 -27.40 8.06
C GLU A 129 28.79 -27.86 6.70
N THR A 130 29.42 -26.91 5.98
CA THR A 130 30.09 -27.11 4.68
C THR A 130 31.29 -26.19 4.66
N ASN A 131 32.32 -26.52 3.88
CA ASN A 131 33.47 -25.63 3.66
C ASN A 131 33.46 -25.11 2.23
N TRP A 132 33.78 -23.84 2.06
CA TRP A 132 34.02 -23.20 0.77
C TRP A 132 35.32 -22.37 0.84
N ASP A 133 36.30 -22.71 0.04
CA ASP A 133 37.62 -22.02 -0.06
C ASP A 133 38.26 -21.69 1.31
N GLY A 134 38.22 -22.65 2.23
CA GLY A 134 38.72 -22.50 3.61
C GLY A 134 37.74 -21.80 4.57
N VAL A 135 36.64 -21.23 4.11
CA VAL A 135 35.61 -20.60 4.95
C VAL A 135 34.60 -21.64 5.43
N ARG A 136 34.40 -21.71 6.73
CA ARG A 136 33.40 -22.59 7.35
C ARG A 136 32.00 -21.98 7.18
N CYS A 137 31.12 -22.68 6.48
CA CYS A 137 29.71 -22.30 6.24
C CYS A 137 28.82 -23.06 7.21
N ILE A 138 28.28 -22.39 8.22
CA ILE A 138 27.60 -22.99 9.35
C ILE A 138 26.13 -22.57 9.39
N ALA A 139 25.22 -23.53 9.45
CA ALA A 139 23.82 -23.33 9.76
C ALA A 139 23.55 -23.77 11.21
N LEU A 140 23.06 -22.87 12.05
CA LEU A 140 22.59 -23.13 13.40
C LEU A 140 21.06 -23.11 13.42
N VAL A 141 20.46 -24.26 13.64
CA VAL A 141 19.02 -24.43 13.40
C VAL A 141 18.31 -25.02 14.62
N GLN A 142 17.24 -24.43 15.06
CA GLN A 142 16.38 -25.05 16.07
C GLN A 142 15.83 -26.39 15.55
N GLU A 143 15.90 -27.44 16.36
CA GLU A 143 15.58 -28.82 15.91
C GLU A 143 14.26 -28.96 15.16
N PRO A 144 13.14 -28.30 15.53
CA PRO A 144 11.90 -28.40 14.79
C PRO A 144 11.99 -27.88 13.33
N HIS A 145 12.98 -27.04 13.02
CA HIS A 145 13.16 -26.43 11.69
C HIS A 145 14.14 -27.18 10.79
N CYS A 146 14.80 -28.24 11.27
CA CYS A 146 15.89 -28.95 10.58
C CYS A 146 15.53 -29.38 9.14
N ALA A 147 14.32 -29.89 8.91
CA ALA A 147 13.89 -30.34 7.59
C ALA A 147 13.89 -29.20 6.53
N GLY A 148 13.54 -27.98 6.94
CA GLY A 148 13.53 -26.81 6.07
C GLY A 148 14.89 -26.11 5.94
N TRP A 149 15.92 -26.57 6.67
CA TRP A 149 17.23 -25.93 6.73
C TRP A 149 18.41 -26.86 6.34
N VAL A 150 18.13 -28.09 5.99
CA VAL A 150 19.17 -29.12 5.73
C VAL A 150 20.17 -28.71 4.64
N ASN A 151 19.76 -27.90 3.67
CA ASN A 151 20.61 -27.41 2.59
C ASN A 151 21.24 -26.04 2.87
N CYS A 152 20.96 -25.41 4.02
CA CYS A 152 21.37 -24.04 4.33
C CYS A 152 22.88 -23.84 4.23
N SER A 153 23.70 -24.72 4.85
CA SER A 153 25.17 -24.59 4.81
C SER A 153 25.75 -24.63 3.39
N LYS A 154 25.17 -25.47 2.51
CA LYS A 154 25.56 -25.53 1.09
C LYS A 154 25.12 -24.28 0.33
N TYR A 155 23.97 -23.70 0.70
CA TYR A 155 23.49 -22.47 0.10
C TYR A 155 24.36 -21.27 0.54
N ILE A 156 24.78 -21.21 1.82
CA ILE A 156 25.77 -20.26 2.32
C ILE A 156 27.04 -20.30 1.46
N ALA A 157 27.59 -21.47 1.19
CA ALA A 157 28.76 -21.64 0.34
C ALA A 157 28.59 -21.03 -1.06
N LYS A 158 27.42 -21.25 -1.70
CA LYS A 158 27.13 -20.66 -3.01
C LYS A 158 27.02 -19.13 -2.97
N VAL A 159 26.40 -18.56 -1.93
CA VAL A 159 26.30 -17.11 -1.77
C VAL A 159 27.70 -16.50 -1.57
N LEU A 160 28.55 -17.12 -0.74
CA LEU A 160 29.93 -16.67 -0.55
C LEU A 160 30.72 -16.70 -1.87
N GLU A 161 30.58 -17.78 -2.66
CA GLU A 161 31.25 -17.91 -3.96
C GLU A 161 30.83 -16.78 -4.91
N ILE A 162 29.53 -16.55 -5.10
CA ILE A 162 29.03 -15.55 -6.03
C ILE A 162 29.35 -14.13 -5.58
N ASN A 163 29.17 -13.81 -4.31
CA ASN A 163 29.47 -12.48 -3.79
C ASN A 163 30.98 -12.20 -3.79
N SER A 164 31.82 -13.19 -3.46
CA SER A 164 33.28 -13.05 -3.55
C SER A 164 33.74 -12.79 -4.98
N TYR A 165 33.10 -13.37 -5.97
CA TYR A 165 33.37 -13.13 -7.39
C TYR A 165 32.86 -11.76 -7.85
N ASN A 166 31.63 -11.39 -7.50
CA ASN A 166 30.97 -10.19 -8.02
C ASN A 166 31.42 -8.90 -7.30
N ILE A 167 31.66 -8.97 -5.98
CA ILE A 167 31.96 -7.80 -5.13
C ILE A 167 33.45 -7.76 -4.80
N GLY A 168 33.95 -8.86 -4.24
CA GLY A 168 35.34 -9.01 -3.81
C GLY A 168 35.49 -10.10 -2.77
N PRO A 169 36.73 -10.57 -2.48
CA PRO A 169 36.95 -11.74 -1.62
C PRO A 169 36.36 -11.56 -0.22
N TYR A 170 35.73 -12.60 0.29
CA TYR A 170 35.33 -12.69 1.69
C TYR A 170 36.58 -12.91 2.57
N HIS A 171 36.76 -12.08 3.59
CA HIS A 171 38.03 -12.06 4.35
C HIS A 171 37.96 -12.74 5.73
N HIS A 172 36.81 -13.25 6.13
CA HIS A 172 36.64 -13.89 7.44
C HIS A 172 36.66 -15.44 7.34
N PRO A 173 37.05 -16.17 8.41
CA PRO A 173 37.27 -17.61 8.37
C PRO A 173 35.99 -18.43 8.43
N LYS A 174 34.86 -17.82 8.72
CA LYS A 174 33.57 -18.51 8.80
C LYS A 174 32.42 -17.60 8.41
N MET A 175 31.27 -18.22 8.15
CA MET A 175 29.98 -17.57 7.96
C MET A 175 28.89 -18.41 8.61
N ILE A 176 28.15 -17.85 9.56
CA ILE A 176 27.06 -18.49 10.27
C ILE A 176 25.75 -17.87 9.80
N VAL A 177 24.77 -18.70 9.51
CA VAL A 177 23.36 -18.31 9.42
C VAL A 177 22.61 -19.05 10.55
N ALA A 178 22.05 -18.28 11.47
CA ALA A 178 21.32 -18.80 12.61
C ALA A 178 19.80 -18.62 12.42
N ASP A 179 19.07 -19.69 12.74
CA ASP A 179 17.60 -19.71 12.73
C ASP A 179 17.05 -18.79 13.81
N ALA A 180 16.43 -17.69 13.37
CA ALA A 180 15.87 -16.64 14.19
C ALA A 180 14.46 -16.26 13.70
N GLN A 181 13.84 -15.28 14.31
CA GLN A 181 12.48 -14.84 13.92
C GLN A 181 12.46 -13.86 12.75
N ASP A 182 13.58 -13.17 12.51
CA ASP A 182 13.70 -12.05 11.57
C ASP A 182 15.10 -12.07 10.94
N GLY A 183 15.36 -11.20 9.94
CA GLY A 183 16.68 -10.96 9.38
C GLY A 183 17.45 -9.95 10.24
N MET A 184 18.76 -10.18 10.36
CA MET A 184 19.72 -9.24 10.95
C MET A 184 21.17 -9.69 10.68
N GLU A 185 22.06 -8.72 10.41
CA GLU A 185 23.44 -8.91 10.01
C GLU A 185 24.43 -8.54 11.11
N TYR A 186 25.36 -9.44 11.35
CA TYR A 186 26.54 -9.17 12.19
C TYR A 186 27.77 -9.78 11.52
N PRO A 187 28.98 -9.27 11.80
CA PRO A 187 30.17 -9.84 11.22
C PRO A 187 30.28 -11.36 11.49
N MET A 188 30.34 -12.17 10.42
CA MET A 188 30.39 -13.63 10.45
C MET A 188 29.16 -14.35 11.02
N LEU A 189 28.13 -13.63 11.43
CA LEU A 189 26.90 -14.19 12.00
C LEU A 189 25.69 -13.43 11.48
N THR A 190 24.84 -14.06 10.70
CA THR A 190 23.53 -13.52 10.32
C THR A 190 22.40 -14.27 11.00
N LEU A 191 21.36 -13.54 11.36
CA LEU A 191 20.10 -14.10 11.86
C LEU A 191 19.13 -14.15 10.68
N CYS A 192 18.44 -15.29 10.48
CA CYS A 192 17.53 -15.45 9.36
C CYS A 192 16.30 -16.25 9.79
N GLY A 193 15.11 -15.76 9.40
CA GLY A 193 13.83 -16.45 9.62
C GLY A 193 13.35 -17.16 8.37
N GLY A 194 12.43 -18.13 8.55
CA GLY A 194 11.79 -18.82 7.43
C GLY A 194 12.36 -20.19 7.09
N PHE A 195 12.04 -20.72 5.90
CA PHE A 195 12.38 -22.08 5.46
C PHE A 195 12.78 -22.07 3.99
N ASP A 196 13.60 -23.05 3.57
CA ASP A 196 13.91 -23.26 2.14
C ASP A 196 12.66 -23.65 1.36
N PRO A 197 12.39 -23.04 0.19
CA PRO A 197 13.18 -22.05 -0.52
C PRO A 197 12.80 -20.57 -0.21
N GLU A 198 11.78 -20.31 0.60
CA GLU A 198 11.21 -18.98 0.79
C GLU A 198 12.18 -18.00 1.48
N TYR A 199 13.05 -18.50 2.35
CA TYR A 199 14.02 -17.67 3.06
C TYR A 199 15.21 -17.23 2.19
N ARG A 200 15.40 -17.77 0.96
CA ARG A 200 16.63 -17.58 0.18
C ARG A 200 16.97 -16.13 -0.10
N SER A 201 15.97 -15.30 -0.44
CA SER A 201 16.23 -13.88 -0.67
C SER A 201 16.65 -13.15 0.61
N LEU A 202 16.02 -13.45 1.75
CA LEU A 202 16.41 -12.91 3.05
C LEU A 202 17.82 -13.38 3.44
N LEU A 203 18.10 -14.67 3.31
CA LEU A 203 19.41 -15.24 3.60
C LEU A 203 20.52 -14.59 2.77
N ILE A 204 20.30 -14.39 1.46
CA ILE A 204 21.26 -13.69 0.61
C ILE A 204 21.45 -12.24 1.08
N HIS A 205 20.36 -11.56 1.44
CA HIS A 205 20.37 -10.19 1.92
C HIS A 205 21.24 -10.05 3.15
N GLU A 206 20.93 -10.80 4.20
CA GLU A 206 21.66 -10.76 5.47
C GLU A 206 23.13 -11.18 5.34
N MET A 207 23.41 -12.13 4.45
CA MET A 207 24.80 -12.51 4.17
C MET A 207 25.57 -11.44 3.40
N THR A 208 24.89 -10.73 2.47
CA THR A 208 25.53 -9.69 1.64
C THR A 208 25.95 -8.49 2.47
N HIS A 209 25.27 -8.20 3.57
CA HIS A 209 25.72 -7.21 4.55
C HIS A 209 27.13 -7.48 5.13
N ASN A 210 27.63 -8.70 5.08
CA ASN A 210 29.02 -8.94 5.43
C ASN A 210 30.03 -8.28 4.46
N TRP A 211 29.59 -7.84 3.27
CA TRP A 211 30.37 -6.94 2.39
C TRP A 211 30.03 -5.49 2.63
N PHE A 212 28.71 -5.15 2.57
CA PHE A 212 28.21 -3.79 2.82
C PHE A 212 27.68 -3.74 4.25
N GLN A 213 28.41 -3.09 5.09
CA GLN A 213 28.50 -2.97 6.53
C GLN A 213 29.60 -3.85 7.13
N GLY A 214 29.61 -5.17 6.98
CA GLY A 214 30.58 -6.05 7.64
C GLY A 214 32.05 -5.79 7.28
N MET A 215 32.34 -5.46 6.02
CA MET A 215 33.68 -5.11 5.53
C MET A 215 33.79 -3.68 4.98
N ILE A 216 32.72 -3.06 4.52
CA ILE A 216 32.67 -1.62 4.19
C ILE A 216 31.74 -0.96 5.21
N GLY A 217 32.28 -0.46 6.31
CA GLY A 217 31.53 0.05 7.45
C GLY A 217 31.02 1.48 7.25
N SER A 218 30.09 1.69 6.33
CA SER A 218 29.45 2.99 6.13
C SER A 218 28.67 3.47 7.36
N ASN A 219 28.53 4.79 7.51
CA ASN A 219 27.77 5.38 8.62
C ASN A 219 26.26 5.28 8.38
N GLU A 220 25.63 4.23 8.89
CA GLU A 220 24.20 3.94 8.71
C GLU A 220 23.30 4.93 9.43
N ASN A 221 23.72 5.44 10.60
CA ASN A 221 22.98 6.48 11.29
C ASN A 221 22.81 7.71 10.40
N TYR A 222 23.81 7.97 9.54
CA TYR A 222 23.80 9.11 8.65
C TYR A 222 23.19 8.79 7.28
N ARG A 223 23.53 7.64 6.66
CA ARG A 223 23.17 7.30 5.27
C ARG A 223 23.00 5.79 5.09
N ALA A 224 21.91 5.23 5.59
CA ALA A 224 21.61 3.81 5.52
C ALA A 224 21.53 3.24 4.08
N PHE A 225 21.35 4.07 3.06
CA PHE A 225 21.27 3.60 1.69
C PHE A 225 22.56 2.95 1.16
N MET A 226 23.73 3.28 1.75
CA MET A 226 25.02 2.72 1.33
C MET A 226 25.20 1.27 1.80
N ASP A 227 24.47 0.88 2.80
CA ASP A 227 24.38 -0.47 3.31
C ASP A 227 23.20 -1.20 2.68
N GLU A 228 22.01 -0.89 3.08
CA GLU A 228 20.77 -1.56 2.72
C GLU A 228 20.49 -1.57 1.21
N GLY A 229 20.76 -0.47 0.55
CA GLY A 229 20.50 -0.36 -0.86
C GLY A 229 21.49 -1.11 -1.74
N PHE A 230 22.76 -1.15 -1.33
CA PHE A 230 23.81 -1.92 -2.02
C PHE A 230 23.57 -3.41 -1.80
N THR A 231 23.26 -3.79 -0.58
CA THR A 231 22.87 -5.15 -0.22
C THR A 231 21.65 -5.61 -0.98
N GLN A 232 20.59 -4.79 -1.11
CA GLN A 232 19.39 -5.12 -1.89
C GLN A 232 19.68 -5.32 -3.38
N PHE A 233 20.58 -4.51 -3.96
CA PHE A 233 21.03 -4.70 -5.35
C PHE A 233 21.70 -6.06 -5.55
N TYR A 234 22.67 -6.40 -4.70
CA TYR A 234 23.37 -7.68 -4.81
C TYR A 234 22.53 -8.87 -4.38
N THR A 235 21.55 -8.68 -3.49
CA THR A 235 20.53 -9.71 -3.20
C THR A 235 19.82 -10.17 -4.47
N ALA A 236 19.32 -9.23 -5.26
CA ALA A 236 18.65 -9.55 -6.52
C ALA A 236 19.59 -10.20 -7.54
N ASP A 237 20.82 -9.72 -7.58
CA ASP A 237 21.83 -10.17 -8.54
C ASP A 237 22.32 -11.59 -8.20
N THR A 238 22.72 -11.84 -6.95
CA THR A 238 23.18 -13.14 -6.45
C THR A 238 22.09 -14.20 -6.53
N TYR A 239 20.83 -13.84 -6.19
CA TYR A 239 19.70 -14.76 -6.36
C TYR A 239 19.56 -15.23 -7.81
N GLN A 240 19.68 -14.31 -8.79
CA GLN A 240 19.60 -14.66 -10.20
C GLN A 240 20.73 -15.59 -10.65
N TYR A 241 21.93 -15.42 -10.11
CA TYR A 241 23.06 -16.31 -10.42
C TYR A 241 22.86 -17.72 -9.86
N ILE A 242 22.31 -17.86 -8.66
CA ILE A 242 22.14 -19.16 -7.98
C ILE A 242 20.87 -19.89 -8.44
N ASP A 243 19.73 -19.20 -8.46
CA ASP A 243 18.39 -19.80 -8.63
C ASP A 243 17.72 -19.42 -9.95
N GLY A 244 18.34 -18.53 -10.73
CA GLY A 244 17.82 -18.09 -12.04
C GLY A 244 16.99 -16.80 -11.95
N PRO A 245 16.49 -16.32 -13.11
CA PRO A 245 15.88 -14.98 -13.21
C PRO A 245 14.45 -14.89 -12.66
N LEU A 246 13.86 -16.00 -12.22
CA LEU A 246 12.50 -16.06 -11.69
C LEU A 246 12.52 -16.42 -10.21
N MET A 247 11.66 -15.76 -9.42
CA MET A 247 11.45 -16.12 -8.04
C MET A 247 10.93 -17.56 -7.92
N ILE A 248 11.45 -18.31 -6.98
CA ILE A 248 10.89 -19.62 -6.61
C ILE A 248 9.64 -19.33 -5.78
N GLU A 249 8.49 -19.43 -6.41
CA GLU A 249 7.20 -19.13 -5.75
C GLU A 249 6.68 -20.34 -4.97
N GLN A 250 6.06 -20.05 -3.83
CA GLN A 250 5.19 -21.02 -3.17
C GLN A 250 4.01 -21.36 -4.11
N LYS A 251 3.66 -22.62 -4.20
CA LYS A 251 2.46 -23.01 -4.93
C LYS A 251 1.25 -22.25 -4.37
N PRO A 252 0.48 -21.56 -5.22
CA PRO A 252 -0.72 -20.86 -4.77
C PRO A 252 -1.65 -21.83 -4.02
N LYS A 253 -2.28 -21.31 -2.96
CA LYS A 253 -3.20 -22.10 -2.10
C LYS A 253 -4.46 -22.62 -2.82
N SER A 254 -4.69 -22.24 -4.08
CA SER A 254 -5.78 -22.74 -4.89
C SER A 254 -5.40 -22.81 -6.37
N ASN A 255 -5.86 -23.87 -7.06
CA ASN A 255 -5.73 -24.04 -8.50
C ASN A 255 -6.35 -22.89 -9.33
N TYR A 256 -7.27 -22.15 -8.74
CA TYR A 256 -7.86 -20.98 -9.38
C TYR A 256 -6.88 -19.80 -9.42
N VAL A 257 -6.17 -19.53 -8.33
CA VAL A 257 -5.14 -18.48 -8.27
C VAL A 257 -3.98 -18.84 -9.19
N GLU A 258 -3.57 -20.11 -9.21
CA GLU A 258 -2.47 -20.61 -10.04
C GLU A 258 -2.66 -20.29 -11.54
N LYS A 259 -3.91 -20.38 -12.05
CA LYS A 259 -4.21 -20.04 -13.45
C LYS A 259 -3.94 -18.59 -13.85
N PHE A 260 -3.91 -17.67 -12.86
CA PHE A 260 -3.74 -16.23 -13.08
C PHE A 260 -2.43 -15.69 -12.50
N THR A 261 -1.60 -16.56 -11.92
CA THR A 261 -0.28 -16.21 -11.40
C THR A 261 0.75 -16.38 -12.52
N GLU A 262 1.38 -15.30 -12.95
CA GLU A 262 2.54 -15.34 -13.86
C GLU A 262 3.82 -15.46 -13.01
N PRO A 263 4.85 -16.18 -13.48
CA PRO A 263 6.14 -16.20 -12.81
C PRO A 263 6.71 -14.78 -12.63
N VAL A 264 7.17 -14.47 -11.45
CA VAL A 264 7.69 -13.15 -11.09
C VAL A 264 9.20 -13.12 -11.31
N ARG A 265 9.71 -12.14 -12.03
CA ARG A 265 11.16 -11.95 -12.15
C ARG A 265 11.74 -11.49 -10.82
N VAL A 266 12.93 -11.96 -10.49
CA VAL A 266 13.69 -11.53 -9.29
C VAL A 266 13.82 -10.00 -9.24
N LEU A 267 14.20 -9.36 -10.34
CA LEU A 267 14.31 -7.89 -10.40
C LEU A 267 12.99 -7.17 -10.13
N ASP A 268 11.87 -7.74 -10.60
CA ASP A 268 10.54 -7.13 -10.34
C ASP A 268 10.17 -7.23 -8.86
N ASP A 269 10.39 -8.40 -8.24
CA ASP A 269 10.09 -8.64 -6.83
C ASP A 269 11.00 -7.84 -5.90
N GLN A 270 12.31 -7.98 -6.08
CA GLN A 270 13.30 -7.45 -5.14
C GLN A 270 13.53 -5.93 -5.29
N ILE A 271 13.30 -5.34 -6.47
CA ILE A 271 13.64 -3.95 -6.72
C ILE A 271 12.43 -3.15 -7.21
N TYR A 272 11.89 -3.50 -8.38
CA TYR A 272 11.03 -2.58 -9.13
C TYR A 272 9.62 -2.44 -8.59
N ASN A 273 8.99 -3.50 -8.06
CA ASN A 273 7.63 -3.42 -7.52
C ASN A 273 7.57 -2.42 -6.35
N SER A 274 8.51 -2.48 -5.42
CA SER A 274 8.58 -1.55 -4.28
C SER A 274 9.03 -0.16 -4.71
N PHE A 275 10.00 -0.06 -5.63
CA PHE A 275 10.40 1.22 -6.21
C PHE A 275 9.20 1.96 -6.84
N TYR A 276 8.44 1.32 -7.75
CA TYR A 276 7.28 1.96 -8.38
C TYR A 276 6.13 2.21 -7.40
N ALA A 277 5.95 1.35 -6.39
CA ALA A 277 4.99 1.59 -5.33
C ALA A 277 5.31 2.89 -4.54
N ASN A 278 6.58 3.15 -4.26
CA ASN A 278 7.02 4.36 -3.55
C ASN A 278 7.03 5.60 -4.47
N ALA A 279 7.68 5.51 -5.64
CA ALA A 279 7.87 6.64 -6.55
C ALA A 279 6.57 7.12 -7.20
N VAL A 280 5.65 6.21 -7.54
CA VAL A 280 4.46 6.52 -8.33
C VAL A 280 3.19 6.45 -7.49
N ILE A 281 2.95 5.33 -6.77
CA ILE A 281 1.68 5.12 -6.07
C ILE A 281 1.60 6.00 -4.82
N ARG A 282 2.60 5.93 -3.95
CA ARG A 282 2.65 6.73 -2.72
C ARG A 282 3.08 8.17 -2.98
N ASN A 283 4.01 8.35 -3.94
CA ASN A 283 4.66 9.63 -4.26
C ASN A 283 5.19 10.34 -2.99
N GLU A 284 5.91 9.58 -2.16
CA GLU A 284 6.43 9.99 -0.85
C GLU A 284 7.94 9.96 -0.78
N GLU A 285 8.62 9.78 -1.93
CA GLU A 285 10.07 9.72 -1.97
C GLU A 285 10.73 11.01 -1.49
N LEU A 286 11.83 10.82 -0.76
CA LEU A 286 12.80 11.84 -0.40
C LEU A 286 14.11 11.61 -1.21
N PRO A 287 15.00 12.60 -1.31
CA PRO A 287 16.35 12.38 -1.81
C PRO A 287 17.03 11.26 -1.05
N LEU A 288 17.82 10.41 -1.71
CA LEU A 288 18.56 9.34 -1.03
C LEU A 288 19.59 9.90 -0.03
N ASN A 289 20.17 11.06 -0.36
CA ASN A 289 21.09 11.78 0.53
C ASN A 289 20.36 12.50 1.68
N THR A 290 19.31 11.89 2.22
CA THR A 290 18.58 12.32 3.42
C THR A 290 19.17 11.59 4.63
N HIS A 291 19.24 12.26 5.79
CA HIS A 291 19.63 11.62 7.04
C HIS A 291 18.70 10.46 7.37
N SER A 292 19.23 9.36 7.90
CA SER A 292 18.46 8.15 8.14
C SER A 292 17.23 8.40 9.05
N ASP A 293 17.34 9.29 10.03
CA ASP A 293 16.26 9.68 10.91
C ASP A 293 15.17 10.55 10.26
N ASP A 294 15.45 11.17 9.11
CA ASP A 294 14.54 12.13 8.48
C ASP A 294 13.59 11.50 7.45
N PHE A 295 13.63 10.17 7.27
CA PHE A 295 12.72 9.46 6.39
C PHE A 295 11.32 9.29 7.00
N ASN A 296 10.61 10.41 7.21
CA ASN A 296 9.24 10.44 7.76
C ASN A 296 9.08 9.88 9.18
N GLY A 297 10.10 9.97 9.99
CA GLY A 297 10.16 9.56 11.39
C GLY A 297 11.24 8.53 11.66
N GLY A 298 12.12 8.84 12.61
CA GLY A 298 13.26 8.00 12.96
C GLY A 298 12.86 6.73 13.70
N ILE A 299 11.80 6.78 14.49
CA ILE A 299 11.41 5.64 15.32
C ILE A 299 10.61 4.62 14.51
N ARG A 300 11.05 3.35 14.52
CA ARG A 300 10.44 2.21 13.83
C ARG A 300 10.37 2.38 12.31
N HIS A 301 11.47 2.82 11.70
CA HIS A 301 11.58 2.96 10.25
C HIS A 301 10.34 3.66 9.66
N GLY A 302 10.04 4.87 10.14
CA GLY A 302 8.84 5.62 9.71
C GLY A 302 8.67 5.54 8.19
N GLY A 303 7.47 5.42 7.71
CA GLY A 303 7.00 4.98 6.39
C GLY A 303 7.81 5.27 5.11
N GLY A 304 8.88 6.04 5.18
CA GLY A 304 9.76 6.38 4.05
C GLY A 304 11.08 5.61 4.01
N TYR A 305 11.49 4.95 5.10
CA TYR A 305 12.79 4.29 5.17
C TYR A 305 12.95 3.15 4.16
N GLY A 306 11.90 2.40 3.84
CA GLY A 306 11.96 1.33 2.82
C GLY A 306 12.42 1.78 1.42
N GLN A 307 12.50 3.10 1.14
CA GLN A 307 13.05 3.58 -0.12
C GLN A 307 14.59 3.47 -0.19
N VAL A 308 15.30 3.44 0.95
CA VAL A 308 16.75 3.29 0.96
C VAL A 308 17.19 1.97 0.33
N TYR A 309 16.39 0.92 0.49
CA TYR A 309 16.58 -0.38 -0.15
C TYR A 309 16.36 -0.29 -1.67
N THR A 310 15.13 -0.09 -2.08
CA THR A 310 14.71 -0.31 -3.48
C THR A 310 15.01 0.84 -4.41
N LYS A 311 15.01 2.10 -3.94
CA LYS A 311 15.43 3.24 -4.76
C LYS A 311 16.94 3.21 -5.02
N THR A 312 17.74 2.82 -4.03
CA THR A 312 19.19 2.66 -4.20
C THR A 312 19.50 1.49 -5.12
N ALA A 313 18.85 0.34 -4.92
CA ALA A 313 19.02 -0.79 -5.83
C ALA A 313 18.61 -0.44 -7.27
N ALA A 314 17.53 0.34 -7.47
CA ALA A 314 17.15 0.87 -8.77
C ALA A 314 18.18 1.86 -9.32
N MET A 315 18.78 2.71 -8.48
CA MET A 315 19.88 3.59 -8.87
C MET A 315 21.08 2.78 -9.36
N LEU A 316 21.52 1.77 -8.63
CA LEU A 316 22.64 0.92 -9.04
C LEU A 316 22.36 0.14 -10.33
N LYS A 317 21.11 -0.35 -10.53
CA LYS A 317 20.68 -0.95 -11.83
C LYS A 317 20.70 0.08 -12.97
N ASN A 318 20.42 1.34 -12.70
CA ASN A 318 20.51 2.41 -13.68
C ASN A 318 21.97 2.86 -13.91
N LEU A 319 22.85 2.77 -12.91
CA LEU A 319 24.29 2.98 -13.10
C LEU A 319 24.91 1.86 -13.96
N GLU A 320 24.53 0.60 -13.71
CA GLU A 320 24.84 -0.53 -14.59
C GLU A 320 24.35 -0.32 -16.03
N TYR A 321 23.13 0.23 -16.17
CA TYR A 321 22.57 0.55 -17.48
C TYR A 321 23.36 1.63 -18.23
N VAL A 322 23.87 2.63 -17.50
CA VAL A 322 24.72 3.71 -18.06
C VAL A 322 26.09 3.19 -18.46
N LEU A 323 26.77 2.44 -17.59
CA LEU A 323 28.15 2.00 -17.78
C LEU A 323 28.27 0.74 -18.65
N GLY A 324 27.26 -0.11 -18.66
CA GLY A 324 27.31 -1.49 -19.13
C GLY A 324 27.83 -2.44 -18.03
N ARG A 325 27.32 -3.68 -18.03
CA ARG A 325 27.51 -4.67 -16.95
C ARG A 325 28.99 -4.86 -16.58
N SER A 326 29.84 -5.25 -17.51
CA SER A 326 31.24 -5.56 -17.22
C SER A 326 32.05 -4.39 -16.66
N PHE A 327 31.73 -3.17 -17.12
CA PHE A 327 32.43 -1.98 -16.62
C PHE A 327 31.94 -1.56 -15.24
N PHE A 328 30.65 -1.68 -15.00
CA PHE A 328 30.03 -1.50 -13.69
C PHE A 328 30.62 -2.47 -12.66
N ASP A 329 30.70 -3.77 -12.96
CA ASP A 329 31.22 -4.78 -12.03
C ASP A 329 32.65 -4.46 -11.60
N LYS A 330 33.52 -4.11 -12.57
CA LYS A 330 34.91 -3.72 -12.26
C LYS A 330 34.99 -2.45 -11.41
N ALA A 331 34.09 -1.50 -11.62
CA ALA A 331 34.04 -0.29 -10.81
C ALA A 331 33.60 -0.59 -9.37
N MET A 332 32.64 -1.47 -9.17
CA MET A 332 32.20 -1.91 -7.84
C MET A 332 33.27 -2.73 -7.12
N GLN A 333 33.96 -3.63 -7.83
CA GLN A 333 35.10 -4.37 -7.28
C GLN A 333 36.26 -3.43 -6.87
N HIS A 334 36.49 -2.37 -7.67
CA HIS A 334 37.46 -1.33 -7.32
C HIS A 334 37.07 -0.59 -6.03
N TYR A 335 35.77 -0.19 -5.93
CA TYR A 335 35.23 0.44 -4.73
C TYR A 335 35.42 -0.43 -3.49
N PHE A 336 35.05 -1.72 -3.54
CA PHE A 336 35.27 -2.67 -2.45
C PHE A 336 36.75 -2.78 -2.08
N LYS A 337 37.66 -2.95 -3.08
CA LYS A 337 39.09 -3.04 -2.83
C LYS A 337 39.68 -1.79 -2.14
N GLN A 338 39.17 -0.62 -2.52
CA GLN A 338 39.61 0.67 -1.98
C GLN A 338 39.15 0.89 -0.55
N TRP A 339 37.90 0.49 -0.25
CA TRP A 339 37.23 0.91 0.98
C TRP A 339 36.93 -0.22 1.98
N LYS A 340 37.40 -1.43 1.74
CA LYS A 340 37.20 -2.53 2.72
C LYS A 340 37.92 -2.18 4.03
N PHE A 341 37.23 -2.43 5.14
CA PHE A 341 37.62 -2.11 6.51
C PHE A 341 37.84 -0.61 6.76
N CYS A 342 37.10 0.21 6.04
CA CYS A 342 37.04 1.67 6.17
C CYS A 342 35.61 2.16 6.26
N HIS A 343 35.44 3.47 6.46
CA HIS A 343 34.16 4.14 6.65
C HIS A 343 33.88 5.15 5.51
N PRO A 344 33.51 4.70 4.29
CA PRO A 344 33.23 5.62 3.19
C PRO A 344 31.88 6.31 3.36
N TYR A 345 31.82 7.52 2.80
CA TYR A 345 30.62 8.33 2.65
C TYR A 345 30.11 8.33 1.19
N PRO A 346 28.90 8.87 0.90
CA PRO A 346 28.36 8.91 -0.47
C PRO A 346 29.29 9.57 -1.48
N GLU A 347 30.00 10.60 -1.08
CA GLU A 347 31.00 11.27 -1.91
C GLU A 347 32.22 10.39 -2.22
N ASP A 348 32.62 9.52 -1.32
CA ASP A 348 33.74 8.58 -1.52
C ASP A 348 33.34 7.50 -2.53
N PHE A 349 32.11 6.97 -2.44
CA PHE A 349 31.55 6.08 -3.47
C PHE A 349 31.54 6.75 -4.84
N ARG A 350 30.96 7.97 -4.93
CA ARG A 350 30.92 8.76 -6.15
C ARG A 350 32.31 8.95 -6.75
N ASN A 351 33.27 9.40 -5.94
CA ASN A 351 34.61 9.68 -6.36
C ASN A 351 35.36 8.40 -6.78
N SER A 352 35.15 7.28 -6.09
CA SER A 352 35.72 5.98 -6.44
C SER A 352 35.25 5.51 -7.81
N ILE A 353 33.95 5.59 -8.07
CA ILE A 353 33.38 5.18 -9.37
C ILE A 353 33.86 6.09 -10.49
N ILE A 354 33.81 7.42 -10.30
CA ILE A 354 34.28 8.40 -11.30
C ILE A 354 35.76 8.22 -11.56
N GLY A 355 36.60 8.11 -10.49
CA GLY A 355 38.03 7.97 -10.60
C GLY A 355 38.47 6.70 -11.34
N PHE A 356 37.81 5.55 -11.06
CA PHE A 356 38.09 4.30 -11.74
C PHE A 356 37.67 4.31 -13.20
N THR A 357 36.42 4.80 -13.47
CA THR A 357 35.87 4.76 -14.81
C THR A 357 36.40 5.84 -15.74
N GLY A 358 36.90 6.97 -15.19
CA GLY A 358 37.21 8.16 -15.97
C GLY A 358 36.00 8.82 -16.61
N VAL A 359 34.78 8.45 -16.20
CA VAL A 359 33.53 8.96 -16.74
C VAL A 359 32.95 10.03 -15.82
N ASP A 360 32.62 11.20 -16.35
CA ASP A 360 31.85 12.21 -15.58
C ASP A 360 30.42 11.70 -15.31
N LEU A 361 30.21 11.19 -14.11
CA LEU A 361 28.94 10.71 -13.59
C LEU A 361 28.31 11.69 -12.60
N ASN A 362 28.82 12.91 -12.47
CA ASN A 362 28.25 13.91 -11.55
C ASN A 362 26.77 14.16 -11.83
N TRP A 363 26.41 14.28 -13.10
CA TRP A 363 25.00 14.41 -13.53
C TRP A 363 24.11 13.27 -13.06
N PHE A 364 24.65 12.04 -12.97
CA PHE A 364 23.92 10.85 -12.54
C PHE A 364 23.68 10.90 -11.02
N PHE A 365 24.75 11.04 -10.24
CA PHE A 365 24.66 11.06 -8.78
C PHE A 365 23.86 12.25 -8.26
N ASP A 366 24.02 13.45 -8.82
CA ASP A 366 23.23 14.62 -8.43
C ASP A 366 21.73 14.40 -8.62
N GLN A 367 21.32 13.72 -9.68
CA GLN A 367 19.90 13.43 -9.91
C GLN A 367 19.34 12.38 -8.97
N TRP A 368 20.07 11.30 -8.74
CA TRP A 368 19.63 10.16 -7.95
C TRP A 368 19.74 10.38 -6.45
N LEU A 369 20.84 10.98 -5.98
CA LEU A 369 21.10 11.17 -4.56
C LEU A 369 20.42 12.42 -4.00
N GLU A 370 20.48 13.54 -4.73
CA GLU A 370 20.08 14.85 -4.20
C GLU A 370 18.63 15.24 -4.55
N THR A 371 17.92 14.44 -5.36
CA THR A 371 16.62 14.84 -5.85
C THR A 371 15.59 13.71 -5.84
N THR A 372 14.33 14.10 -5.99
CA THR A 372 13.19 13.19 -6.25
C THR A 372 12.73 13.24 -7.71
N LYS A 373 13.64 13.59 -8.63
CA LYS A 373 13.36 13.57 -10.06
C LYS A 373 13.09 12.15 -10.54
N THR A 374 12.32 12.03 -11.63
CA THR A 374 11.95 10.74 -12.21
C THR A 374 12.34 10.66 -13.68
N VAL A 375 12.63 9.46 -14.14
CA VAL A 375 12.79 9.12 -15.56
C VAL A 375 11.40 8.89 -16.15
N ASP A 376 11.11 9.50 -17.30
CA ASP A 376 9.91 9.26 -18.11
C ASP A 376 10.23 9.67 -19.56
N TYR A 377 10.46 8.70 -20.42
CA TYR A 377 10.67 8.87 -21.84
C TYR A 377 9.47 8.34 -22.62
N LYS A 378 9.13 9.03 -23.72
CA LYS A 378 7.98 8.71 -24.54
C LYS A 378 8.33 8.63 -26.01
N ILE A 379 7.83 7.62 -26.71
CA ILE A 379 7.80 7.61 -28.18
C ILE A 379 6.75 8.62 -28.66
N GLY A 380 7.21 9.61 -29.40
CA GLY A 380 6.36 10.63 -29.99
C GLY A 380 5.83 10.24 -31.36
N ARG A 381 6.02 11.14 -32.35
CA ARG A 381 5.58 10.88 -33.73
C ARG A 381 6.58 9.98 -34.45
N ILE A 382 6.07 9.01 -35.21
CA ILE A 382 6.83 8.25 -36.22
C ILE A 382 6.33 8.73 -37.59
N LYS A 383 7.23 9.31 -38.39
CA LYS A 383 6.94 9.84 -39.72
C LYS A 383 7.68 9.03 -40.74
N HIS A 384 6.97 8.40 -41.65
CA HIS A 384 7.53 7.74 -42.84
C HIS A 384 7.92 8.77 -43.89
N LYS A 385 9.12 8.69 -44.38
CA LYS A 385 9.66 9.44 -45.53
C LYS A 385 9.78 8.56 -46.75
N LYS A 386 10.32 9.06 -47.87
CA LYS A 386 10.62 8.28 -49.06
C LYS A 386 11.69 7.23 -48.74
N ASN A 387 11.71 6.14 -49.48
CA ASN A 387 12.70 5.06 -49.45
C ASN A 387 12.85 4.39 -48.09
N ASP A 388 11.73 4.13 -47.41
CA ASP A 388 11.66 3.48 -46.07
C ASP A 388 12.55 4.13 -45.00
N VAL A 389 12.79 5.41 -45.16
CA VAL A 389 13.38 6.25 -44.11
C VAL A 389 12.29 6.71 -43.15
N TYR A 390 12.58 6.65 -41.86
CA TYR A 390 11.67 7.05 -40.79
C TYR A 390 12.29 8.13 -39.88
N GLU A 391 11.53 9.13 -39.54
CA GLU A 391 11.82 10.05 -38.43
C GLU A 391 11.05 9.60 -37.20
N ILE A 392 11.78 9.18 -36.17
CA ILE A 392 11.22 8.74 -34.88
C ILE A 392 11.54 9.82 -33.85
N THR A 393 10.51 10.46 -33.31
CA THR A 393 10.67 11.48 -32.27
C THR A 393 10.53 10.86 -30.90
N PHE A 394 11.52 11.06 -30.06
CA PHE A 394 11.52 10.74 -28.62
C PHE A 394 11.25 12.01 -27.83
N LYS A 395 10.52 11.88 -26.72
CA LYS A 395 10.21 13.00 -25.82
C LYS A 395 10.61 12.62 -24.39
N ARG A 396 11.33 13.48 -23.72
CA ARG A 396 11.56 13.39 -22.28
C ARG A 396 10.41 14.06 -21.55
N LYS A 397 9.66 13.30 -20.78
CA LYS A 397 8.53 13.74 -19.97
C LYS A 397 8.94 13.93 -18.50
N GLY A 398 9.86 13.08 -18.03
CA GLY A 398 10.47 13.17 -16.72
C GLY A 398 11.46 14.32 -16.61
N SER A 399 11.86 14.62 -15.40
CA SER A 399 12.86 15.67 -15.09
C SER A 399 14.28 15.10 -14.94
N MET A 400 14.45 13.80 -14.93
CA MET A 400 15.73 13.10 -14.91
C MET A 400 16.20 12.77 -16.33
N GLN A 401 17.48 12.94 -16.57
CA GLN A 401 18.12 12.64 -17.87
C GLN A 401 18.89 11.32 -17.79
N MET A 402 18.70 10.44 -18.77
CA MET A 402 19.38 9.15 -18.90
C MET A 402 19.67 8.86 -20.38
N PRO A 403 20.66 8.02 -20.72
CA PRO A 403 20.78 7.49 -22.07
C PRO A 403 19.61 6.57 -22.39
N ILE A 404 19.36 6.29 -23.67
CA ILE A 404 18.24 5.48 -24.11
C ILE A 404 18.70 4.34 -25.03
N ASP A 405 18.40 3.10 -24.65
CA ASP A 405 18.38 1.97 -25.58
C ASP A 405 16.97 1.85 -26.17
N PHE A 406 16.85 1.60 -27.45
CA PHE A 406 15.57 1.30 -28.06
C PHE A 406 15.70 0.29 -29.21
N VAL A 407 14.59 -0.38 -29.51
CA VAL A 407 14.50 -1.34 -30.62
C VAL A 407 13.43 -0.90 -31.61
N VAL A 408 13.74 -1.03 -32.87
CA VAL A 408 12.76 -0.93 -33.95
C VAL A 408 12.47 -2.32 -34.47
N ILE A 409 11.21 -2.73 -34.44
CA ILE A 409 10.73 -4.01 -34.96
C ILE A 409 10.02 -3.72 -36.27
N ASP A 410 10.44 -4.34 -37.37
CA ASP A 410 9.85 -4.19 -38.66
C ASP A 410 8.67 -5.17 -38.88
N LYS A 411 8.00 -5.07 -40.06
CA LYS A 411 6.86 -5.94 -40.40
C LYS A 411 7.23 -7.43 -40.55
N ASN A 412 8.52 -7.75 -40.68
CA ASN A 412 9.04 -9.09 -40.80
C ASN A 412 9.53 -9.64 -39.46
N ASP A 413 9.19 -8.95 -38.34
CA ASP A 413 9.62 -9.23 -36.98
C ASP A 413 11.15 -9.14 -36.76
N SER A 414 11.87 -8.48 -37.65
CA SER A 414 13.30 -8.22 -37.52
C SER A 414 13.52 -7.06 -36.52
N ALA A 415 14.39 -7.28 -35.56
CA ALA A 415 14.70 -6.32 -34.50
C ALA A 415 16.02 -5.60 -34.74
N ARG A 416 16.02 -4.27 -34.76
CA ARG A 416 17.22 -3.44 -34.87
C ARG A 416 17.41 -2.63 -33.63
N HIS A 417 18.56 -2.75 -32.96
CA HIS A 417 18.89 -2.13 -31.72
C HIS A 417 19.65 -0.84 -31.91
N TYR A 418 19.28 0.19 -31.18
CA TYR A 418 19.86 1.51 -31.24
C TYR A 418 20.14 2.03 -29.83
N TYR A 419 21.17 2.88 -29.72
CA TYR A 419 21.57 3.54 -28.48
C TYR A 419 21.71 5.05 -28.70
N ILE A 420 21.16 5.87 -27.81
CA ILE A 420 21.27 7.31 -27.81
C ILE A 420 22.01 7.72 -26.52
N PRO A 421 23.29 8.12 -26.59
CA PRO A 421 24.00 8.64 -25.42
C PRO A 421 23.44 9.98 -24.96
N ASN A 422 23.52 10.24 -23.65
CA ASN A 422 23.12 11.54 -23.05
C ASN A 422 24.32 12.41 -22.66
N THR A 423 25.55 11.88 -22.75
CA THR A 423 26.82 12.56 -22.45
C THR A 423 27.86 12.16 -23.47
N TRP A 424 29.11 12.54 -23.21
CA TRP A 424 30.27 12.17 -24.03
C TRP A 424 30.67 10.72 -23.90
N PHE A 425 30.28 10.06 -22.81
CA PHE A 425 30.52 8.64 -22.62
C PHE A 425 29.55 7.79 -23.44
N GLU A 426 30.10 6.81 -24.12
CA GLU A 426 29.36 5.80 -24.88
C GLU A 426 29.71 4.42 -24.35
N LYS A 427 28.72 3.76 -23.76
CA LYS A 427 28.93 2.42 -23.21
C LYS A 427 29.20 1.42 -24.33
N PRO A 428 30.03 0.37 -24.11
CA PRO A 428 30.16 -0.75 -25.03
C PRO A 428 28.80 -1.40 -25.30
N THR A 429 28.39 -1.45 -26.55
CA THR A 429 27.10 -2.03 -26.95
C THR A 429 27.15 -2.58 -28.36
N GLY A 430 26.37 -3.63 -28.65
CA GLY A 430 26.15 -4.13 -30.02
C GLY A 430 25.08 -3.35 -30.79
N ALA A 431 24.46 -2.33 -30.15
CA ALA A 431 23.45 -1.49 -30.79
C ALA A 431 24.11 -0.41 -31.68
N THR A 432 23.38 0.06 -32.69
CA THR A 432 23.82 1.22 -33.48
C THR A 432 23.76 2.48 -32.65
N THR A 433 24.90 3.09 -32.38
CA THR A 433 24.98 4.36 -31.64
C THR A 433 24.52 5.52 -32.54
N LEU A 434 23.60 6.32 -32.03
CA LEU A 434 23.08 7.53 -32.68
C LEU A 434 23.73 8.79 -32.08
N PRO A 435 23.60 9.96 -32.76
CA PRO A 435 24.05 11.23 -32.20
C PRO A 435 23.50 11.46 -30.80
N ARG A 436 24.33 12.05 -29.95
CA ARG A 436 24.03 12.30 -28.52
C ARG A 436 22.80 13.19 -28.34
N TRP A 437 21.99 12.87 -27.36
CA TRP A 437 20.91 13.72 -26.91
C TRP A 437 21.37 14.53 -25.71
N ILE A 438 22.13 15.57 -25.99
CA ILE A 438 22.67 16.48 -24.98
C ILE A 438 21.69 17.63 -24.78
N GLY A 439 21.38 17.92 -23.52
CA GLY A 439 20.58 19.10 -23.16
C GLY A 439 20.82 19.47 -21.70
N TRP A 440 21.62 20.49 -21.46
CA TRP A 440 21.95 20.96 -20.13
C TRP A 440 21.28 22.31 -19.84
N GLY A 441 20.91 22.54 -18.58
CA GLY A 441 20.38 23.81 -18.11
C GLY A 441 18.98 24.15 -18.62
N PRO A 442 18.55 25.41 -18.61
CA PRO A 442 17.21 25.86 -18.97
C PRO A 442 16.85 25.66 -20.45
N LYS A 443 17.83 25.41 -21.31
CA LYS A 443 17.64 25.10 -22.74
C LYS A 443 17.60 23.60 -23.03
N LEU A 444 17.24 22.78 -22.08
CA LEU A 444 17.08 21.34 -22.27
C LEU A 444 16.15 21.04 -23.44
N LYS A 445 16.68 20.39 -24.49
CA LYS A 445 15.84 19.92 -25.60
C LYS A 445 14.94 18.78 -25.12
N PRO A 446 13.63 18.97 -24.97
CA PRO A 446 12.73 17.92 -24.46
C PRO A 446 12.42 16.85 -25.52
N THR A 447 12.95 17.00 -26.74
CA THR A 447 12.70 16.13 -27.87
C THR A 447 13.98 15.78 -28.62
N TYR A 448 14.05 14.55 -29.10
CA TYR A 448 15.08 14.06 -30.01
C TYR A 448 14.43 13.39 -31.22
N THR A 449 14.96 13.57 -32.40
CA THR A 449 14.48 12.92 -33.62
C THR A 449 15.59 12.10 -34.24
N ALA A 450 15.39 10.78 -34.25
CA ALA A 450 16.25 9.86 -34.98
C ALA A 450 15.76 9.70 -36.41
N THR A 451 16.65 9.84 -37.40
CA THR A 451 16.37 9.53 -38.81
C THR A 451 17.02 8.22 -39.15
N LEU A 452 16.21 7.20 -39.47
CA LEU A 452 16.65 5.82 -39.62
C LEU A 452 16.19 5.25 -40.95
N ASN A 453 17.11 4.61 -41.66
CA ASN A 453 16.77 3.80 -42.84
C ASN A 453 16.45 2.36 -42.39
N ILE A 454 15.17 2.00 -42.46
CA ILE A 454 14.71 0.67 -42.01
C ILE A 454 14.56 -0.31 -43.18
N GLY A 455 14.40 0.21 -44.40
CA GLY A 455 14.25 -0.61 -45.60
C GLY A 455 12.93 -1.38 -45.70
N THR A 456 12.02 -1.17 -44.73
CA THR A 456 10.69 -1.82 -44.69
C THR A 456 9.78 -1.08 -43.69
N LYS A 457 8.50 -1.46 -43.65
CA LYS A 457 7.55 -0.83 -42.70
C LYS A 457 7.85 -1.17 -41.24
N ILE A 458 7.81 -0.16 -40.37
CA ILE A 458 7.91 -0.33 -38.92
C ILE A 458 6.62 -0.94 -38.37
N LYS A 459 6.74 -2.05 -37.67
CA LYS A 459 5.67 -2.67 -36.85
C LYS A 459 5.60 -2.03 -35.45
N ASN A 460 6.75 -1.87 -34.80
CA ASN A 460 6.79 -1.28 -33.46
C ASN A 460 8.13 -0.59 -33.16
N VAL A 461 8.11 0.29 -32.16
CA VAL A 461 9.30 0.89 -31.54
C VAL A 461 9.14 0.76 -30.03
N ILE A 462 10.20 0.36 -29.33
CA ILE A 462 10.18 0.10 -27.88
C ILE A 462 11.43 0.74 -27.27
N ILE A 463 11.23 1.66 -26.32
CA ILE A 463 12.29 2.19 -25.45
C ILE A 463 12.57 1.16 -24.34
N ASP A 464 13.83 0.95 -24.02
CA ASP A 464 14.31 0.00 -23.02
C ASP A 464 13.60 -1.37 -23.06
N PRO A 465 13.87 -2.18 -24.09
CA PRO A 465 13.27 -3.51 -24.19
C PRO A 465 13.70 -4.44 -23.03
N SER A 466 14.76 -4.07 -22.31
CA SER A 466 15.29 -4.83 -21.17
C SER A 466 14.59 -4.56 -19.83
N TYR A 467 13.77 -3.51 -19.74
CA TYR A 467 13.10 -3.07 -18.51
C TYR A 467 14.09 -2.79 -17.36
N ARG A 468 15.23 -2.18 -17.65
CA ARG A 468 16.23 -1.78 -16.64
C ARG A 468 16.17 -0.30 -16.27
N LEU A 469 15.73 0.53 -17.23
CA LEU A 469 15.54 1.96 -16.99
C LEU A 469 14.38 2.16 -16.03
N ALA A 470 14.59 2.93 -14.97
CA ALA A 470 13.56 3.21 -13.94
C ALA A 470 12.53 4.25 -14.43
N ASP A 471 11.93 3.99 -15.58
CA ASP A 471 10.93 4.87 -16.20
C ASP A 471 9.58 4.72 -15.51
N VAL A 472 9.04 5.82 -14.99
CA VAL A 472 7.80 5.82 -14.18
C VAL A 472 6.52 5.67 -15.03
N ASP A 473 6.63 5.61 -16.36
CA ASP A 473 5.50 5.42 -17.27
C ASP A 473 5.87 4.51 -18.47
N MET A 474 6.02 3.23 -18.21
CA MET A 474 6.34 2.23 -19.24
C MET A 474 5.26 2.12 -20.34
N THR A 475 4.05 2.62 -20.11
CA THR A 475 2.96 2.57 -21.09
C THR A 475 3.21 3.45 -22.32
N ASN A 476 4.06 4.47 -22.17
CA ASN A 476 4.40 5.40 -23.24
C ASN A 476 5.75 5.07 -23.94
N ASN A 477 6.47 4.06 -23.44
CA ASN A 477 7.74 3.57 -23.99
C ASN A 477 7.57 2.65 -25.21
N ILE A 478 6.36 2.40 -25.64
CA ILE A 478 6.02 1.58 -26.78
C ILE A 478 5.04 2.31 -27.71
N LYS A 479 5.21 2.16 -29.03
CA LYS A 479 4.36 2.87 -30.00
C LYS A 479 2.88 2.48 -29.89
N HIS A 480 2.60 1.22 -29.79
CA HIS A 480 1.26 0.69 -29.55
C HIS A 480 1.22 0.15 -28.11
N GLY A 481 0.68 0.93 -27.19
CA GLY A 481 0.70 0.64 -25.75
C GLY A 481 0.24 -0.79 -25.45
N ARG A 482 0.93 -1.44 -24.52
CA ARG A 482 0.58 -2.79 -24.08
C ARG A 482 -0.58 -2.69 -23.09
N ILE A 483 -1.74 -3.18 -23.51
CA ILE A 483 -2.91 -3.36 -22.64
C ILE A 483 -2.93 -4.83 -22.23
N ASN A 484 -3.03 -5.07 -20.94
CA ASN A 484 -3.24 -6.40 -20.38
C ASN A 484 -4.73 -6.52 -20.03
N VAL A 485 -5.46 -7.32 -20.80
CA VAL A 485 -6.90 -7.56 -20.56
C VAL A 485 -7.05 -8.89 -19.84
N ARG A 486 -7.71 -8.85 -18.69
CA ARG A 486 -7.93 -10.06 -17.90
C ARG A 486 -9.29 -10.05 -17.22
N PHE A 487 -9.72 -11.22 -16.77
CA PHE A 487 -10.90 -11.34 -15.93
C PHE A 487 -10.58 -10.78 -14.52
N ASP A 488 -11.45 -9.91 -14.02
CA ASP A 488 -11.34 -9.41 -12.65
C ASP A 488 -11.88 -10.46 -11.68
N SER A 489 -10.97 -11.24 -11.14
CA SER A 489 -11.31 -12.33 -10.24
C SER A 489 -11.50 -11.89 -8.78
N HIS A 490 -11.17 -10.66 -8.40
CA HIS A 490 -10.99 -10.23 -7.00
C HIS A 490 -10.07 -11.15 -6.17
N VAL A 491 -9.45 -12.15 -6.79
CA VAL A 491 -8.65 -13.16 -6.11
C VAL A 491 -7.20 -12.75 -6.06
N TYR A 492 -6.69 -12.20 -7.18
CA TYR A 492 -5.28 -11.85 -7.29
C TYR A 492 -5.09 -10.75 -8.33
N ASN A 493 -4.58 -9.60 -7.90
CA ASN A 493 -4.25 -8.46 -8.76
C ASN A 493 -2.84 -7.95 -8.41
N PRO A 494 -1.77 -8.60 -8.90
CA PRO A 494 -0.41 -8.13 -8.67
C PRO A 494 -0.18 -6.78 -9.34
N LEU A 495 0.73 -6.00 -8.76
CA LEU A 495 1.14 -4.73 -9.36
C LEU A 495 1.76 -4.97 -10.73
N ASN A 496 1.29 -4.23 -11.74
CA ASN A 496 1.83 -4.29 -13.09
C ASN A 496 2.33 -2.91 -13.54
N TRP A 497 3.63 -2.73 -13.52
CA TRP A 497 4.26 -1.49 -13.97
C TRP A 497 4.70 -1.51 -15.44
N LYS A 498 4.54 -2.66 -16.15
CA LYS A 498 4.94 -2.84 -17.57
C LYS A 498 3.81 -2.57 -18.56
N LYS A 499 2.56 -2.73 -18.12
CA LYS A 499 1.37 -2.66 -18.98
C LYS A 499 0.25 -1.91 -18.29
N TYR A 500 -0.65 -1.35 -19.07
CA TYR A 500 -1.93 -0.84 -18.59
C TYR A 500 -2.88 -2.01 -18.36
N ASP A 501 -3.39 -2.18 -17.16
CA ASP A 501 -4.31 -3.26 -16.82
C ASP A 501 -5.76 -2.87 -17.10
N VAL A 502 -6.48 -3.75 -17.78
CA VAL A 502 -7.93 -3.70 -17.96
C VAL A 502 -8.52 -5.00 -17.42
N ARG A 503 -9.51 -4.88 -16.56
CA ARG A 503 -10.18 -6.01 -15.91
C ARG A 503 -11.66 -5.95 -16.21
N ILE A 504 -12.25 -7.08 -16.59
CA ILE A 504 -13.66 -7.18 -16.96
C ILE A 504 -14.29 -8.29 -16.13
N ARG A 505 -15.47 -8.03 -15.57
CA ARG A 505 -16.27 -9.02 -14.85
C ARG A 505 -17.75 -8.90 -15.21
N PRO A 506 -18.52 -9.99 -15.26
CA PRO A 506 -19.96 -9.93 -15.31
C PRO A 506 -20.51 -9.31 -14.03
N SER A 507 -21.64 -8.63 -14.13
CA SER A 507 -22.31 -8.02 -12.99
C SER A 507 -23.81 -8.18 -13.11
N VAL A 508 -24.45 -8.64 -12.05
CA VAL A 508 -25.90 -8.78 -11.94
C VAL A 508 -26.37 -7.91 -10.81
N TRP A 509 -27.47 -7.21 -11.01
CA TRP A 509 -28.12 -6.40 -9.99
C TRP A 509 -29.65 -6.49 -10.12
N TYR A 510 -30.33 -5.97 -9.14
CA TYR A 510 -31.77 -5.97 -9.09
C TYR A 510 -32.30 -4.71 -8.42
N ASN A 511 -33.39 -4.15 -8.93
CA ASN A 511 -34.29 -3.27 -8.20
C ASN A 511 -35.76 -3.65 -8.53
N GLY A 512 -36.73 -3.13 -7.77
CA GLY A 512 -38.13 -3.53 -7.89
C GLY A 512 -38.80 -3.09 -9.17
N PHE A 513 -38.29 -2.09 -9.88
CA PHE A 513 -38.89 -1.56 -11.12
C PHE A 513 -38.26 -2.15 -12.38
N ASP A 514 -36.94 -2.19 -12.45
CA ASP A 514 -36.23 -2.72 -13.62
C ASP A 514 -36.16 -4.24 -13.61
N GLY A 515 -36.46 -4.88 -12.48
CA GLY A 515 -36.20 -6.29 -12.27
C GLY A 515 -34.74 -6.65 -12.27
N ALA A 516 -34.42 -7.86 -12.68
CA ALA A 516 -33.02 -8.31 -12.79
C ALA A 516 -32.29 -7.55 -13.91
N LYS A 517 -31.12 -7.03 -13.59
CA LYS A 517 -30.20 -6.32 -14.52
C LYS A 517 -28.99 -7.18 -14.77
N PHE A 518 -28.64 -7.37 -16.04
CA PHE A 518 -27.48 -8.15 -16.47
C PHE A 518 -26.51 -7.23 -17.21
N GLY A 519 -25.24 -7.32 -16.84
CA GLY A 519 -24.26 -6.44 -17.42
C GLY A 519 -22.82 -6.84 -17.13
N ALA A 520 -21.91 -5.89 -17.31
CA ALA A 520 -20.49 -6.05 -17.02
C ALA A 520 -19.96 -4.79 -16.36
N VAL A 521 -18.94 -4.98 -15.55
CA VAL A 521 -18.11 -3.91 -15.01
C VAL A 521 -16.71 -4.09 -15.54
N MET A 522 -16.15 -3.01 -16.07
CA MET A 522 -14.78 -2.92 -16.56
C MET A 522 -14.01 -1.90 -15.73
N SER A 523 -12.83 -2.26 -15.30
CA SER A 523 -11.93 -1.34 -14.61
C SER A 523 -10.56 -1.34 -15.27
N GLY A 524 -9.85 -0.23 -15.15
CA GLY A 524 -8.50 -0.13 -15.67
C GLY A 524 -7.67 0.89 -14.94
N ASP A 525 -6.37 0.63 -14.89
CA ASP A 525 -5.41 1.56 -14.31
C ASP A 525 -3.97 1.26 -14.77
N TYR A 526 -3.11 2.25 -14.63
CA TYR A 526 -1.67 2.08 -14.61
C TYR A 526 -1.15 2.53 -13.25
N LEU A 527 -0.54 1.58 -12.52
CA LEU A 527 0.02 1.79 -11.18
C LEU A 527 -0.96 2.46 -10.22
N LEU A 528 -2.24 2.13 -10.27
CA LEU A 528 -3.32 2.63 -9.41
C LEU A 528 -3.50 4.17 -9.41
N THR A 529 -2.77 4.90 -10.23
CA THR A 529 -2.73 6.37 -10.18
C THR A 529 -3.04 7.05 -11.49
N LYS A 530 -2.70 6.43 -12.61
CA LYS A 530 -2.82 7.04 -13.93
C LYS A 530 -3.92 6.39 -14.75
N HIS A 531 -4.81 7.22 -15.30
CA HIS A 531 -5.97 6.78 -16.08
C HIS A 531 -6.76 5.67 -15.39
N VAL A 532 -7.01 5.84 -14.08
CA VAL A 532 -7.82 4.92 -13.30
C VAL A 532 -9.28 5.11 -13.70
N PHE A 533 -9.94 4.05 -14.15
CA PHE A 533 -11.36 4.09 -14.44
C PHE A 533 -12.09 2.85 -13.93
N GLU A 534 -13.35 3.01 -13.62
CA GLU A 534 -14.34 1.93 -13.46
C GLU A 534 -15.59 2.33 -14.23
N ALA A 535 -16.08 1.44 -15.08
CA ALA A 535 -17.28 1.66 -15.86
C ALA A 535 -18.18 0.42 -15.78
N GLY A 536 -19.47 0.62 -15.57
CA GLY A 536 -20.47 -0.44 -15.55
C GLY A 536 -21.59 -0.14 -16.53
N LEU A 537 -22.07 -1.19 -17.20
CA LEU A 537 -23.21 -1.14 -18.09
C LEU A 537 -24.11 -2.33 -17.80
N TRP A 538 -25.40 -2.07 -17.64
CA TRP A 538 -26.43 -3.08 -17.42
C TRP A 538 -27.60 -2.91 -18.36
N LEU A 539 -28.17 -4.03 -18.79
CA LEU A 539 -29.45 -4.13 -19.48
C LEU A 539 -30.50 -4.66 -18.50
N SER A 540 -31.58 -3.94 -18.37
CA SER A 540 -32.72 -4.33 -17.51
C SER A 540 -33.61 -5.33 -18.25
N SER A 541 -34.05 -6.35 -17.55
CA SER A 541 -34.83 -7.45 -18.15
C SER A 541 -36.35 -7.40 -17.85
N GLY A 542 -36.74 -6.62 -16.86
CA GLY A 542 -38.09 -6.67 -16.30
C GLY A 542 -38.43 -7.94 -15.50
N LEU A 543 -37.48 -8.89 -15.37
CA LEU A 543 -37.71 -10.15 -14.66
C LEU A 543 -37.75 -9.91 -13.14
N GLY A 544 -38.82 -10.35 -12.49
CA GLY A 544 -38.96 -10.22 -11.06
C GLY A 544 -39.35 -8.82 -10.59
N GLN A 545 -39.97 -7.99 -11.43
CA GLN A 545 -40.55 -6.70 -11.01
C GLN A 545 -41.54 -6.93 -9.84
N ALA A 546 -41.30 -6.22 -8.73
CA ALA A 546 -42.05 -6.40 -7.48
C ALA A 546 -43.05 -5.27 -7.18
N TYR A 547 -42.83 -4.09 -7.73
CA TYR A 547 -43.58 -2.88 -7.42
C TYR A 547 -44.21 -2.32 -8.69
N LEU A 548 -45.11 -3.11 -9.28
CA LEU A 548 -45.98 -2.65 -10.37
C LEU A 548 -47.30 -2.18 -9.79
N ASP A 549 -47.53 -0.88 -9.80
CA ASP A 549 -48.90 -0.36 -9.72
C ASP A 549 -49.64 -0.81 -10.98
N SER A 550 -50.93 -1.18 -10.85
CA SER A 550 -51.76 -1.58 -11.97
C SER A 550 -51.87 -0.51 -13.08
N THR A 551 -51.44 0.71 -12.81
CA THR A 551 -51.38 1.85 -13.73
C THR A 551 -50.01 1.95 -14.45
N VAL A 552 -48.96 1.30 -13.99
CA VAL A 552 -47.63 1.33 -14.60
C VAL A 552 -47.51 0.16 -15.60
N LYS A 553 -47.35 0.47 -16.88
CA LYS A 553 -47.17 -0.56 -17.91
C LYS A 553 -45.86 -1.30 -17.67
N ILE A 554 -45.86 -2.64 -17.81
CA ILE A 554 -44.70 -3.55 -17.65
C ILE A 554 -43.44 -3.15 -18.47
N ASN A 555 -43.56 -2.24 -19.42
CA ASN A 555 -42.48 -1.78 -20.32
C ASN A 555 -41.94 -0.37 -20.02
N SER A 556 -42.32 0.22 -18.88
CA SER A 556 -41.90 1.63 -18.56
C SER A 556 -40.69 1.76 -17.65
N PHE A 557 -39.75 0.81 -17.70
CA PHE A 557 -38.51 0.85 -16.96
C PHE A 557 -37.31 1.28 -17.83
N ASN A 558 -36.25 1.76 -17.20
CA ASN A 558 -35.00 2.15 -17.88
C ASN A 558 -34.28 0.90 -18.41
N LYS A 559 -34.25 0.74 -19.73
CA LYS A 559 -33.65 -0.44 -20.37
C LYS A 559 -32.15 -0.53 -20.18
N VAL A 560 -31.50 0.60 -20.01
CA VAL A 560 -30.03 0.71 -19.89
C VAL A 560 -29.67 1.52 -18.66
N SER A 561 -28.74 1.01 -17.88
CA SER A 561 -28.14 1.74 -16.75
C SER A 561 -26.63 1.70 -16.87
N PHE A 562 -25.93 2.80 -16.59
CA PHE A 562 -24.47 2.84 -16.65
C PHE A 562 -23.88 3.80 -15.61
N PHE A 563 -22.60 3.59 -15.31
CA PHE A 563 -21.76 4.58 -14.66
C PHE A 563 -20.34 4.57 -15.26
N ILE A 564 -19.64 5.68 -15.12
CA ILE A 564 -18.24 5.86 -15.47
C ILE A 564 -17.60 6.68 -14.36
N ASP A 565 -16.63 6.10 -13.66
CA ASP A 565 -15.76 6.77 -12.73
C ASP A 565 -14.37 6.83 -13.35
N TYR A 566 -13.81 8.02 -13.52
CA TYR A 566 -12.47 8.23 -14.07
C TYR A 566 -11.67 9.15 -13.17
N LYS A 567 -10.41 8.81 -12.93
CA LYS A 567 -9.48 9.61 -12.15
C LYS A 567 -8.07 9.49 -12.75
N THR A 568 -7.34 10.59 -12.80
CA THR A 568 -5.95 10.55 -13.22
C THR A 568 -5.09 11.55 -12.44
N SER A 569 -3.85 11.14 -12.18
CA SER A 569 -2.87 11.97 -11.47
C SER A 569 -2.37 13.12 -12.34
N LEU A 570 -2.22 14.30 -11.72
CA LEU A 570 -1.54 15.48 -12.27
C LEU A 570 -0.16 15.70 -11.63
N ASN A 571 0.43 14.69 -11.00
CA ASN A 571 1.69 14.79 -10.24
C ASN A 571 2.83 15.49 -10.98
N ARG A 572 2.83 15.43 -12.30
CA ARG A 572 3.81 16.13 -13.15
C ARG A 572 3.74 17.65 -13.01
N TYR A 573 2.55 18.20 -12.80
CA TYR A 573 2.32 19.64 -12.73
C TYR A 573 2.18 20.11 -11.29
N ILE A 574 1.40 19.37 -10.52
CA ILE A 574 1.10 19.66 -9.11
C ILE A 574 1.25 18.34 -8.34
N LYS A 575 2.26 18.24 -7.48
CA LYS A 575 2.51 17.03 -6.67
C LYS A 575 1.27 16.64 -5.87
N LYS A 576 0.99 15.34 -5.81
CA LYS A 576 -0.12 14.72 -5.05
C LYS A 576 -1.49 15.24 -5.40
N SER A 577 -1.72 15.55 -6.67
CA SER A 577 -3.00 16.03 -7.18
C SER A 577 -3.60 15.12 -8.24
N ASN A 578 -4.92 15.12 -8.32
CA ASN A 578 -5.69 14.34 -9.28
C ASN A 578 -6.84 15.20 -9.84
N VAL A 579 -7.26 14.87 -11.06
CA VAL A 579 -8.56 15.25 -11.59
C VAL A 579 -9.44 14.02 -11.69
N TYR A 580 -10.74 14.18 -11.54
CA TYR A 580 -11.71 13.09 -11.65
C TYR A 580 -12.98 13.53 -12.35
N LEU A 581 -13.63 12.58 -13.01
CA LEU A 581 -14.92 12.69 -13.68
C LEU A 581 -15.76 11.48 -13.26
N GLN A 582 -17.00 11.73 -12.85
CA GLN A 582 -18.00 10.70 -12.57
C GLN A 582 -19.24 11.01 -13.38
N LEU A 583 -19.74 10.02 -14.08
CA LEU A 583 -21.00 10.08 -14.81
C LEU A 583 -21.84 8.87 -14.42
N LYS A 584 -23.11 9.06 -14.16
CA LYS A 584 -24.03 7.97 -13.86
C LYS A 584 -25.43 8.23 -14.42
N SER A 585 -26.01 7.19 -14.98
CA SER A 585 -27.42 7.09 -15.31
C SER A 585 -27.93 5.78 -14.69
N LEU A 586 -28.39 5.87 -13.44
CA LEU A 586 -28.72 4.72 -12.59
C LEU A 586 -30.02 4.98 -11.85
N ASP A 587 -30.94 4.03 -11.96
CA ASP A 587 -32.21 4.02 -11.18
C ASP A 587 -32.94 5.39 -11.28
N GLY A 588 -33.08 5.88 -12.53
CA GLY A 588 -33.77 7.12 -12.85
C GLY A 588 -33.01 8.40 -12.49
N LEU A 589 -31.72 8.33 -12.07
CA LEU A 589 -30.91 9.49 -11.78
C LEU A 589 -29.82 9.66 -12.83
N ASP A 590 -29.81 10.82 -13.50
CA ASP A 590 -28.68 11.30 -14.27
C ASP A 590 -27.84 12.25 -13.42
N ALA A 591 -26.56 11.94 -13.27
CA ALA A 591 -25.65 12.78 -12.51
C ALA A 591 -24.24 12.82 -13.10
N GLY A 592 -23.62 14.01 -12.99
CA GLY A 592 -22.26 14.26 -13.39
C GLY A 592 -21.46 14.99 -12.31
N THR A 593 -20.21 14.58 -12.10
CA THR A 593 -19.28 15.26 -11.20
C THR A 593 -17.94 15.41 -11.89
N ILE A 594 -17.38 16.61 -11.90
CA ILE A 594 -16.03 16.88 -12.34
C ILE A 594 -15.28 17.60 -11.23
N GLY A 595 -14.06 17.17 -10.92
CA GLY A 595 -13.36 17.74 -9.79
C GLY A 595 -11.84 17.61 -9.83
N PHE A 596 -11.26 18.32 -8.89
CA PHE A 596 -9.82 18.33 -8.60
C PHE A 596 -9.59 18.08 -7.12
N GLU A 597 -8.55 17.34 -6.80
CA GLU A 597 -8.10 17.12 -5.42
C GLU A 597 -6.58 17.23 -5.30
N LYS A 598 -6.13 17.69 -4.14
CA LYS A 598 -4.71 17.71 -3.76
C LYS A 598 -4.53 17.20 -2.34
N ARG A 599 -3.48 16.40 -2.13
CA ARG A 599 -3.08 15.93 -0.80
C ARG A 599 -1.83 16.66 -0.32
N SER A 600 -1.70 16.81 1.00
CA SER A 600 -0.46 17.27 1.65
C SER A 600 0.67 16.24 1.46
N ASN A 601 1.92 16.65 1.70
CA ASN A 601 3.08 15.78 1.54
C ASN A 601 3.03 14.55 2.47
N ASN A 602 2.49 14.69 3.67
CA ASN A 602 2.30 13.60 4.62
C ASN A 602 0.98 12.82 4.44
N ASN A 603 0.24 13.04 3.33
CA ASN A 603 -1.06 12.45 3.00
C ASN A 603 -2.18 12.62 4.05
N LYS A 604 -1.96 13.41 5.12
CA LYS A 604 -2.95 13.59 6.19
C LYS A 604 -4.08 14.52 5.79
N THR A 605 -3.80 15.52 4.93
CA THR A 605 -4.80 16.52 4.51
C THR A 605 -5.10 16.40 3.03
N ARG A 606 -6.39 16.36 2.68
CA ARG A 606 -6.90 16.42 1.30
C ARG A 606 -7.76 17.68 1.15
N VAL A 607 -7.44 18.50 0.17
CA VAL A 607 -8.29 19.61 -0.29
C VAL A 607 -8.88 19.24 -1.64
N TYR A 608 -10.16 19.48 -1.83
CA TYR A 608 -10.83 19.18 -3.09
C TYR A 608 -11.83 20.26 -3.49
N THR A 609 -12.07 20.33 -4.78
CA THR A 609 -13.18 21.09 -5.36
C THR A 609 -13.82 20.28 -6.48
N HIS A 610 -15.14 20.31 -6.57
CA HIS A 610 -15.85 19.72 -7.68
C HIS A 610 -17.17 20.43 -7.96
N LEU A 611 -17.61 20.30 -9.21
CA LEU A 611 -18.93 20.61 -9.66
C LEU A 611 -19.71 19.31 -9.76
N LYS A 612 -20.88 19.23 -9.12
CA LYS A 612 -21.82 18.11 -9.18
C LYS A 612 -23.15 18.61 -9.72
N ALA A 613 -23.75 17.89 -10.68
CA ALA A 613 -25.06 18.18 -11.24
C ALA A 613 -25.91 16.90 -11.22
N MET A 614 -27.20 17.04 -10.92
CA MET A 614 -28.15 15.93 -10.79
C MET A 614 -29.49 16.32 -11.39
N LEU A 615 -30.12 15.35 -12.09
CA LEU A 615 -31.45 15.54 -12.73
C LEU A 615 -32.23 14.24 -12.73
N ARG A 616 -33.54 14.34 -12.51
CA ARG A 616 -34.56 13.31 -12.84
C ARG A 616 -35.56 13.95 -13.79
N ASP A 617 -35.52 13.60 -15.07
CA ASP A 617 -36.26 14.30 -16.10
C ASP A 617 -37.60 13.63 -16.49
N MET A 618 -37.66 12.31 -16.38
CA MET A 618 -38.85 11.54 -16.78
C MET A 618 -39.77 11.24 -15.58
N PRO A 619 -41.10 11.23 -15.75
CA PRO A 619 -42.03 10.88 -14.68
C PRO A 619 -41.72 9.51 -14.03
N GLN A 620 -41.34 8.53 -14.84
CA GLN A 620 -40.95 7.20 -14.36
C GLN A 620 -39.65 7.22 -13.52
N ASP A 621 -38.83 8.26 -13.56
CA ASP A 621 -37.63 8.35 -12.76
C ASP A 621 -37.91 8.54 -11.27
N MET A 622 -39.12 9.03 -10.95
CA MET A 622 -39.55 9.24 -9.57
C MET A 622 -39.97 7.94 -8.89
N VAL A 623 -40.41 6.90 -9.63
CA VAL A 623 -40.87 5.62 -9.06
C VAL A 623 -39.73 4.80 -8.42
N TYR A 624 -38.47 5.11 -8.76
CA TYR A 624 -37.33 4.47 -8.14
C TYR A 624 -37.09 4.92 -6.69
N LEU A 625 -37.59 6.10 -6.31
CA LEU A 625 -37.32 6.68 -5.00
C LEU A 625 -38.15 6.00 -3.89
N ILE A 626 -37.51 5.87 -2.72
CA ILE A 626 -38.23 5.43 -1.50
C ILE A 626 -39.26 6.50 -1.09
N ASN A 627 -38.87 7.78 -1.23
CA ASN A 627 -39.73 8.94 -0.97
C ASN A 627 -39.70 9.86 -2.20
N ASP A 628 -40.63 9.72 -3.11
CA ASP A 628 -40.74 10.48 -4.34
C ASP A 628 -41.00 11.98 -4.13
N GLN A 629 -41.71 12.35 -3.06
CA GLN A 629 -41.96 13.74 -2.69
C GLN A 629 -40.71 14.51 -2.20
N GLU A 630 -39.66 13.80 -1.90
CA GLU A 630 -38.41 14.35 -1.39
C GLU A 630 -37.37 14.59 -2.49
N TRP A 631 -37.78 14.69 -3.75
CA TRP A 631 -36.92 15.01 -4.89
C TRP A 631 -37.60 15.98 -5.85
N GLY A 632 -36.87 16.97 -6.37
CA GLY A 632 -37.36 17.89 -7.35
C GLY A 632 -37.46 17.30 -8.76
N TYR A 633 -38.69 16.98 -9.21
CA TYR A 633 -38.94 16.52 -10.56
C TYR A 633 -38.68 17.59 -11.61
N ARG A 634 -37.93 17.25 -12.68
CA ARG A 634 -37.48 18.15 -13.75
C ARG A 634 -36.70 19.37 -13.25
N LYS A 635 -36.08 19.30 -12.09
CA LYS A 635 -35.26 20.37 -11.57
C LYS A 635 -33.78 19.97 -11.56
N LEU A 636 -32.95 20.81 -12.19
CA LEU A 636 -31.52 20.62 -12.19
C LEU A 636 -30.95 21.09 -10.85
N ASN A 637 -30.34 20.16 -10.10
CA ASN A 637 -29.59 20.48 -8.89
C ASN A 637 -28.09 20.48 -9.22
N SER A 638 -27.52 21.66 -9.35
CA SER A 638 -26.11 21.87 -9.68
C SER A 638 -25.40 22.66 -8.58
N ALA A 639 -24.30 22.15 -8.03
CA ALA A 639 -23.57 22.78 -6.96
C ALA A 639 -22.05 22.64 -7.11
N ILE A 640 -21.33 23.71 -6.75
CA ILE A 640 -19.90 23.65 -6.51
C ILE A 640 -19.64 23.27 -5.06
N HIS A 641 -18.68 22.37 -4.86
CA HIS A 641 -18.20 21.95 -3.56
C HIS A 641 -16.72 22.33 -3.39
N VAL A 642 -16.37 22.82 -2.21
CA VAL A 642 -14.98 23.03 -1.78
C VAL A 642 -14.82 22.39 -0.41
N GLY A 643 -13.89 21.46 -0.28
CA GLY A 643 -13.76 20.70 0.95
C GLY A 643 -12.32 20.48 1.40
N LEU A 644 -12.20 20.23 2.71
CA LEU A 644 -10.98 19.86 3.37
C LEU A 644 -11.25 18.63 4.24
N GLU A 645 -10.43 17.59 4.09
CA GLU A 645 -10.42 16.40 4.93
C GLU A 645 -9.05 16.30 5.59
N HIS A 646 -9.02 16.19 6.92
CA HIS A 646 -7.79 16.03 7.68
C HIS A 646 -7.87 14.80 8.57
N ASN A 647 -6.91 13.87 8.38
CA ASN A 647 -6.76 12.64 9.16
C ASN A 647 -5.65 12.83 10.19
N TYR A 648 -5.90 12.50 11.44
CA TYR A 648 -4.93 12.57 12.51
C TYR A 648 -4.91 11.31 13.37
N LYS A 649 -3.78 11.07 14.02
CA LYS A 649 -3.56 9.92 14.90
C LYS A 649 -2.91 10.40 16.18
N TYR A 650 -3.32 9.84 17.29
CA TYR A 650 -2.76 10.04 18.61
C TYR A 650 -2.65 8.69 19.35
N LYS A 651 -2.04 8.68 20.55
CA LYS A 651 -1.60 7.45 21.27
C LYS A 651 -2.65 6.32 21.33
N ARG A 652 -3.94 6.65 21.49
CA ARG A 652 -5.03 5.66 21.63
C ARG A 652 -6.15 5.84 20.62
N GLY A 653 -5.94 6.59 19.56
CA GLY A 653 -7.03 6.83 18.63
C GLY A 653 -6.61 7.42 17.29
N VAL A 654 -7.58 7.45 16.41
CA VAL A 654 -7.52 8.09 15.11
C VAL A 654 -8.75 8.96 14.91
N GLY A 655 -8.60 10.05 14.18
CA GLY A 655 -9.73 10.89 13.85
C GLY A 655 -9.66 11.46 12.44
N THR A 656 -10.82 11.91 11.98
CA THR A 656 -10.98 12.59 10.68
C THR A 656 -11.85 13.82 10.90
N VAL A 657 -11.40 14.97 10.43
CA VAL A 657 -12.19 16.20 10.33
C VAL A 657 -12.47 16.47 8.86
N LEU A 658 -13.75 16.64 8.53
CA LEU A 658 -14.22 17.02 7.22
C LEU A 658 -14.90 18.39 7.31
N ILE A 659 -14.49 19.33 6.47
CA ILE A 659 -15.15 20.61 6.24
C ILE A 659 -15.58 20.63 4.78
N ASN A 660 -16.82 20.97 4.48
CA ASN A 660 -17.33 21.08 3.13
C ASN A 660 -18.18 22.34 2.99
N LEU A 661 -17.84 23.16 2.04
CA LEU A 661 -18.63 24.32 1.58
C LEU A 661 -19.31 23.92 0.28
N ARG A 662 -20.58 24.18 0.18
CA ARG A 662 -21.39 23.88 -0.99
C ARG A 662 -22.22 25.11 -1.36
N SER A 663 -22.33 25.42 -2.66
CA SER A 663 -23.20 26.49 -3.14
C SER A 663 -23.74 26.13 -4.51
N SER A 664 -24.98 26.49 -4.76
CA SER A 664 -25.58 26.38 -6.10
C SER A 664 -24.69 27.12 -7.11
N ALA A 665 -24.55 26.57 -8.31
CA ALA A 665 -23.61 27.07 -9.32
C ALA A 665 -24.13 26.84 -10.74
N PHE A 666 -23.79 27.74 -11.65
CA PHE A 666 -24.17 27.75 -13.08
C PHE A 666 -25.68 27.71 -13.30
N THR A 667 -26.15 27.10 -14.38
CA THR A 667 -27.57 26.84 -14.61
C THR A 667 -28.09 25.91 -13.53
N ASN A 668 -29.03 26.38 -12.70
CA ASN A 668 -29.56 25.67 -11.55
C ASN A 668 -31.02 26.13 -11.29
N ASP A 669 -31.88 25.22 -10.87
CA ASP A 669 -33.24 25.52 -10.47
C ASP A 669 -33.38 25.84 -8.98
N TYR A 670 -32.28 25.79 -8.25
CA TYR A 670 -32.21 26.03 -6.81
C TYR A 670 -31.27 27.19 -6.47
N ASP A 671 -31.51 27.81 -5.33
CA ASP A 671 -30.66 28.87 -4.75
C ASP A 671 -30.37 28.53 -3.29
N PHE A 672 -29.16 28.00 -3.06
CA PHE A 672 -28.75 27.54 -1.72
C PHE A 672 -27.23 27.56 -1.53
N SER A 673 -26.85 27.67 -0.27
CA SER A 673 -25.47 27.45 0.16
C SER A 673 -25.46 26.72 1.51
N ALA A 674 -24.43 25.92 1.76
CA ALA A 674 -24.27 25.23 3.03
C ALA A 674 -22.79 25.11 3.41
N ALA A 675 -22.48 25.21 4.69
CA ALA A 675 -21.21 24.90 5.29
C ALA A 675 -21.39 23.76 6.30
N THR A 676 -20.64 22.68 6.11
CA THR A 676 -20.72 21.46 6.94
C THR A 676 -19.39 21.18 7.59
N ILE A 677 -19.38 20.81 8.87
CA ILE A 677 -18.25 20.26 9.59
C ILE A 677 -18.63 18.92 10.19
N SER A 678 -17.76 17.93 10.05
CA SER A 678 -17.91 16.62 10.68
C SER A 678 -16.58 16.19 11.25
N SER A 679 -16.54 15.83 12.54
CA SER A 679 -15.36 15.27 13.20
C SER A 679 -15.70 13.90 13.77
N VAL A 680 -15.02 12.87 13.29
CA VAL A 680 -15.18 11.49 13.78
C VAL A 680 -13.90 11.08 14.49
N ASN A 681 -14.03 10.60 15.74
CA ASN A 681 -12.94 10.07 16.53
C ASN A 681 -13.22 8.62 16.93
N LYS A 682 -12.20 7.77 16.80
CA LYS A 682 -12.24 6.35 17.19
C LYS A 682 -11.12 6.10 18.19
N ASN A 683 -11.49 5.76 19.41
CA ASN A 683 -10.58 5.58 20.54
C ASN A 683 -10.54 4.09 20.92
N ASP A 684 -9.35 3.52 20.95
CA ASP A 684 -9.09 2.16 21.40
C ASP A 684 -8.62 2.18 22.86
N LEU A 685 -9.44 1.64 23.75
CA LEU A 685 -9.16 1.48 25.17
C LEU A 685 -8.84 0.02 25.53
N GLY A 686 -8.45 -0.79 24.54
CA GLY A 686 -8.10 -2.19 24.68
C GLY A 686 -9.30 -3.12 24.52
N LYS A 687 -10.12 -3.30 25.55
CA LYS A 687 -11.31 -4.17 25.47
C LYS A 687 -12.57 -3.46 24.94
N ILE A 688 -12.55 -2.15 24.92
CA ILE A 688 -13.68 -1.28 24.56
C ILE A 688 -13.19 -0.24 23.56
N ASN A 689 -13.98 0.03 22.52
CA ASN A 689 -13.75 1.14 21.60
C ASN A 689 -14.82 2.21 21.82
N ILE A 690 -14.42 3.47 21.90
CA ILE A 690 -15.34 4.61 21.98
C ILE A 690 -15.22 5.40 20.69
N ASN A 691 -16.31 5.42 19.93
CA ASN A 691 -16.43 6.19 18.70
C ASN A 691 -17.35 7.38 18.95
N THR A 692 -16.91 8.57 18.55
CA THR A 692 -17.71 9.79 18.67
C THR A 692 -17.73 10.54 17.34
N ARG A 693 -18.87 11.18 17.05
CA ARG A 693 -19.02 12.09 15.92
C ARG A 693 -19.62 13.41 16.40
N LEU A 694 -18.96 14.51 16.07
CA LEU A 694 -19.50 15.85 16.15
C LEU A 694 -19.84 16.30 14.73
N PHE A 695 -21.06 16.77 14.53
CA PHE A 695 -21.56 17.23 13.24
C PHE A 695 -22.21 18.60 13.39
N GLY A 696 -22.00 19.46 12.39
CA GLY A 696 -22.69 20.75 12.30
C GLY A 696 -22.84 21.16 10.84
N GLN A 697 -23.99 21.70 10.51
CA GLN A 697 -24.25 22.31 9.21
C GLN A 697 -25.01 23.63 9.39
N ILE A 698 -24.59 24.63 8.64
CA ILE A 698 -25.33 25.88 8.47
C ILE A 698 -25.68 25.98 6.99
N GLY A 699 -26.97 26.07 6.67
CA GLY A 699 -27.46 26.21 5.33
C GLY A 699 -28.42 27.38 5.20
N PHE A 700 -28.40 28.02 4.05
CA PHE A 700 -29.25 29.16 3.74
C PHE A 700 -29.51 29.23 2.22
N GLY A 701 -30.57 29.94 1.85
CA GLY A 701 -30.98 30.16 0.45
C GLY A 701 -32.48 30.37 0.31
N ASN A 702 -32.90 30.78 -0.87
CA ASN A 702 -34.31 31.10 -1.14
C ASN A 702 -35.06 29.89 -1.69
N ASN A 703 -34.36 28.91 -2.26
CA ASN A 703 -34.96 27.70 -2.85
C ASN A 703 -34.04 26.49 -2.63
N LEU A 704 -34.26 25.76 -1.54
CA LEU A 704 -33.44 24.63 -1.12
C LEU A 704 -33.89 23.33 -1.81
N PRO A 705 -32.98 22.54 -2.38
CA PRO A 705 -33.31 21.23 -2.94
C PRO A 705 -33.66 20.23 -1.83
N SER A 706 -34.89 19.66 -1.87
CA SER A 706 -35.40 18.73 -0.85
C SER A 706 -34.49 17.52 -0.69
N GLU A 707 -33.98 16.99 -1.80
CA GLU A 707 -33.08 15.84 -1.86
C GLU A 707 -31.72 16.06 -1.14
N SER A 708 -31.31 17.33 -0.99
CA SER A 708 -30.02 17.70 -0.40
C SER A 708 -30.11 18.31 0.99
N MET A 709 -31.31 18.42 1.55
CA MET A 709 -31.51 18.97 2.90
C MET A 709 -30.91 18.06 3.96
N LEU A 710 -30.63 18.63 5.12
CA LEU A 710 -30.19 17.89 6.30
C LEU A 710 -31.36 17.14 6.91
N TYR A 711 -31.20 15.85 7.17
CA TYR A 711 -32.23 15.02 7.79
C TYR A 711 -31.90 14.74 9.27
N THR A 712 -32.92 14.64 10.11
CA THR A 712 -32.80 14.34 11.54
C THR A 712 -32.18 12.97 11.76
N ALA A 713 -32.64 11.95 11.03
CA ALA A 713 -32.27 10.57 11.27
C ALA A 713 -31.73 9.92 10.02
N GLY A 714 -30.43 10.06 9.79
CA GLY A 714 -29.74 9.38 8.69
C GLY A 714 -29.53 10.23 7.46
N ALA A 715 -29.12 9.56 6.39
CA ALA A 715 -28.76 10.14 5.11
C ALA A 715 -29.96 10.76 4.39
N ASN A 716 -29.74 11.86 3.66
CA ASN A 716 -30.73 12.45 2.77
C ASN A 716 -30.82 11.69 1.44
N ASN A 717 -31.78 12.05 0.59
CA ASN A 717 -32.02 11.34 -0.66
C ASN A 717 -30.85 11.44 -1.65
N GLU A 718 -30.10 12.52 -1.63
CA GLU A 718 -28.88 12.64 -2.44
C GLU A 718 -27.80 11.64 -1.97
N ASP A 719 -27.56 11.52 -0.66
CA ASP A 719 -26.58 10.60 -0.09
C ASP A 719 -27.00 9.13 -0.31
N LEU A 720 -28.32 8.84 -0.31
CA LEU A 720 -28.82 7.51 -0.60
C LEU A 720 -28.48 7.03 -2.03
N MET A 721 -28.33 7.96 -2.99
CA MET A 721 -27.97 7.62 -4.36
C MET A 721 -26.57 7.04 -4.54
N ASP A 722 -25.70 7.18 -3.57
CA ASP A 722 -24.33 6.64 -3.61
C ASP A 722 -24.24 5.17 -3.17
N SER A 723 -25.33 4.61 -2.62
CA SER A 723 -25.41 3.20 -2.24
C SER A 723 -26.35 2.41 -3.16
N LYS A 724 -25.81 1.33 -3.75
CA LYS A 724 -26.58 0.45 -4.61
C LYS A 724 -27.73 -0.29 -3.88
N TYR A 725 -27.70 -0.37 -2.55
CA TYR A 725 -28.68 -1.08 -1.74
C TYR A 725 -29.92 -0.22 -1.44
N ASN A 726 -29.78 1.10 -1.44
CA ASN A 726 -30.80 2.05 -1.00
C ASN A 726 -31.11 3.18 -1.99
N ARG A 727 -30.45 3.22 -3.17
CA ARG A 727 -30.74 4.26 -4.17
C ARG A 727 -32.05 4.04 -4.93
N SER A 728 -32.64 2.84 -4.84
CA SER A 728 -33.95 2.53 -5.39
C SER A 728 -34.70 1.53 -4.55
N MET A 729 -36.04 1.59 -4.60
CA MET A 729 -36.89 0.60 -3.97
C MET A 729 -36.73 -0.79 -4.58
N GLY A 730 -37.03 -1.83 -3.80
CA GLY A 730 -37.10 -3.20 -4.27
C GLY A 730 -36.21 -4.21 -3.58
N ILE A 731 -35.23 -3.78 -2.83
CA ILE A 731 -34.43 -4.67 -1.97
C ILE A 731 -35.03 -4.74 -0.56
N LEU A 732 -35.59 -3.64 -0.11
CA LEU A 732 -36.22 -3.52 1.19
C LEU A 732 -37.74 -3.32 1.02
N PRO A 733 -38.58 -3.72 1.97
CA PRO A 733 -40.00 -3.42 1.96
C PRO A 733 -40.28 -1.91 1.84
N PRO A 734 -41.22 -1.46 1.02
CA PRO A 734 -41.45 -0.03 0.78
C PRO A 734 -41.77 0.76 2.06
N ASN A 735 -42.51 0.17 2.97
CA ASN A 735 -42.91 0.79 4.24
C ASN A 735 -41.74 0.91 5.27
N TRP A 736 -40.59 0.38 4.98
CA TRP A 736 -39.40 0.50 5.86
C TRP A 736 -38.67 1.81 5.72
N GLY A 737 -38.90 2.58 4.68
CA GLY A 737 -38.20 3.81 4.39
C GLY A 737 -39.07 5.09 4.38
N ASN A 738 -40.36 5.01 4.76
CA ASN A 738 -41.26 6.14 4.68
C ASN A 738 -41.22 7.01 5.95
N TYR A 739 -41.50 8.30 5.77
CA TYR A 739 -41.79 9.22 6.86
C TYR A 739 -43.28 9.25 7.17
N GLY A 740 -43.63 9.27 8.47
CA GLY A 740 -45.01 9.26 8.94
C GLY A 740 -45.11 8.99 10.44
N ASN A 741 -46.19 8.34 10.87
CA ASN A 741 -46.48 8.07 12.27
C ASN A 741 -45.82 6.81 12.82
N VAL A 742 -45.05 6.08 12.02
CA VAL A 742 -44.40 4.82 12.38
C VAL A 742 -42.89 4.93 12.21
N THR A 743 -42.17 4.19 13.05
CA THR A 743 -40.71 4.08 12.92
C THR A 743 -40.35 3.46 11.59
N ASN A 744 -39.41 4.12 10.90
CA ASN A 744 -38.74 3.56 9.75
C ASN A 744 -37.79 2.44 10.20
N HIS A 745 -37.86 1.30 9.54
CA HIS A 745 -37.02 0.13 9.86
C HIS A 745 -35.74 0.05 9.04
N PHE A 746 -35.46 1.04 8.20
CA PHE A 746 -34.21 1.13 7.46
C PHE A 746 -33.62 2.53 7.58
N THR A 747 -32.30 2.59 7.85
CA THR A 747 -31.57 3.85 7.89
C THR A 747 -30.14 3.68 7.33
N ALA A 748 -29.70 4.65 6.54
CA ALA A 748 -28.30 4.85 6.19
C ALA A 748 -27.71 5.94 7.09
N GLY A 749 -26.47 5.79 7.53
CA GLY A 749 -25.76 6.81 8.32
C GLY A 749 -25.61 8.11 7.53
N GLY A 750 -25.75 9.25 8.18
CA GLY A 750 -25.68 10.57 7.57
C GLY A 750 -26.52 11.61 8.31
N GLY A 751 -26.57 12.83 7.81
CA GLY A 751 -27.30 13.91 8.43
C GLY A 751 -26.98 14.10 9.90
N LEU A 752 -27.96 14.39 10.76
CA LEU A 752 -27.77 14.45 12.22
C LEU A 752 -27.63 13.06 12.86
N ASN A 753 -28.07 12.02 12.18
CA ASN A 753 -27.99 10.61 12.59
C ASN A 753 -28.61 10.34 13.99
N LEU A 754 -29.75 10.97 14.30
CA LEU A 754 -30.53 10.72 15.51
C LEU A 754 -31.43 9.49 15.27
N ARG A 755 -30.89 8.31 15.58
CA ARG A 755 -31.45 7.01 15.16
C ARG A 755 -32.84 6.75 15.68
N GLY A 756 -33.13 7.15 16.91
CA GLY A 756 -34.43 6.98 17.55
C GLY A 756 -35.60 7.73 16.88
N PHE A 757 -35.27 8.73 16.08
CA PHE A 757 -36.27 9.56 15.37
C PHE A 757 -36.44 9.15 13.90
N SER A 758 -35.97 7.99 13.49
CA SER A 758 -36.06 7.52 12.12
C SER A 758 -37.53 7.32 11.70
N GLY A 759 -37.94 7.98 10.61
CA GLY A 759 -39.28 7.91 10.07
C GLY A 759 -40.34 8.81 10.73
N TYR A 760 -40.03 9.45 11.82
CA TYR A 760 -40.97 10.31 12.53
C TYR A 760 -41.06 11.72 11.95
N LEU A 761 -42.30 12.20 11.78
CA LEU A 761 -42.66 13.60 11.54
C LEU A 761 -42.97 14.27 12.89
N LEU A 762 -41.92 14.82 13.54
CA LEU A 762 -42.13 15.49 14.83
C LEU A 762 -42.75 16.86 14.61
N ALA A 763 -44.06 16.98 14.94
CA ALA A 763 -44.78 18.22 14.85
C ALA A 763 -44.42 19.18 15.98
N GLN A 764 -44.05 20.41 15.64
CA GLN A 764 -43.90 21.53 16.58
C GLN A 764 -44.95 22.59 16.26
N LYS A 765 -45.81 22.91 17.27
CA LYS A 765 -46.83 23.93 17.14
C LYS A 765 -46.18 25.30 17.23
N ASN A 766 -46.42 26.17 16.26
CA ASN A 766 -45.99 27.56 16.24
C ASN A 766 -46.94 28.45 17.05
N ALA A 767 -46.52 29.67 17.37
CA ALA A 767 -47.34 30.62 18.12
C ALA A 767 -48.64 31.03 17.37
N ASP A 768 -48.64 30.96 16.05
CA ASP A 768 -49.78 31.24 15.19
C ASP A 768 -50.75 30.04 15.02
N GLY A 769 -50.43 28.89 15.68
CA GLY A 769 -51.24 27.68 15.59
C GLY A 769 -50.87 26.74 14.44
N SER A 770 -49.99 27.13 13.56
CA SER A 770 -49.47 26.25 12.48
C SER A 770 -48.49 25.20 13.03
N PHE A 771 -48.20 24.17 12.24
CA PHE A 771 -47.25 23.12 12.63
C PHE A 771 -46.08 23.06 11.67
N ASN A 772 -44.85 23.01 12.23
CA ASN A 772 -43.63 22.64 11.53
C ASN A 772 -43.26 21.17 11.83
N TYR A 773 -42.66 20.51 10.85
CA TYR A 773 -42.18 19.13 11.00
C TYR A 773 -40.66 19.08 11.06
N ASN A 774 -40.13 18.51 12.15
CA ASN A 774 -38.73 18.54 12.49
C ASN A 774 -37.91 17.36 11.96
N TYR A 775 -38.21 16.82 10.78
CA TYR A 775 -37.46 15.70 10.21
C TYR A 775 -36.43 16.10 9.17
N LYS A 776 -36.48 17.31 8.64
CA LYS A 776 -35.50 17.86 7.71
C LYS A 776 -35.31 19.38 7.87
N GLY A 777 -34.13 19.89 7.51
CA GLY A 777 -33.85 21.31 7.58
C GLY A 777 -32.57 21.67 6.84
N ALA A 778 -32.16 22.94 6.86
CA ALA A 778 -30.92 23.41 6.25
C ALA A 778 -29.78 23.48 7.26
N THR A 779 -30.09 23.77 8.52
CA THR A 779 -29.14 24.02 9.61
C THR A 779 -29.40 23.06 10.76
N GLY A 780 -28.34 22.53 11.35
CA GLY A 780 -28.44 21.63 12.51
C GLY A 780 -27.09 21.21 13.05
N ALA A 781 -27.11 20.66 14.27
CA ALA A 781 -25.94 20.12 14.92
C ALA A 781 -26.27 18.82 15.65
N ALA A 782 -25.32 17.90 15.72
CA ALA A 782 -25.49 16.64 16.43
C ALA A 782 -24.17 16.16 17.06
N PHE A 783 -24.34 15.43 18.16
CA PHE A 783 -23.29 14.62 18.78
C PHE A 783 -23.79 13.16 18.85
N ASN A 784 -23.00 12.26 18.25
CA ASN A 784 -23.28 10.84 18.24
C ASN A 784 -22.15 10.09 18.96
N THR A 785 -22.48 9.07 19.75
CA THR A 785 -21.50 8.22 20.41
C THR A 785 -21.86 6.75 20.32
N GLU A 786 -20.85 5.90 20.18
CA GLU A 786 -20.95 4.44 20.22
C GLU A 786 -19.86 3.89 21.12
N ILE A 787 -20.22 2.99 22.04
CA ILE A 787 -19.28 2.23 22.86
C ILE A 787 -19.34 0.78 22.42
N GLU A 788 -18.33 0.33 21.69
CA GLU A 788 -18.23 -1.02 21.12
C GLU A 788 -17.56 -1.97 22.12
N PHE A 789 -18.14 -3.17 22.26
CA PHE A 789 -17.70 -4.23 23.16
C PHE A 789 -17.17 -5.47 22.40
N GLY A 790 -16.84 -5.37 21.13
CA GLY A 790 -16.48 -6.50 20.27
C GLY A 790 -15.38 -7.40 20.82
N GLU A 791 -14.41 -6.83 21.53
CA GLU A 791 -13.34 -7.61 22.18
C GLU A 791 -13.82 -8.48 23.34
N LEU A 792 -14.82 -8.00 24.13
CA LEU A 792 -15.43 -8.75 25.20
C LEU A 792 -16.34 -9.88 24.70
N PHE A 793 -16.91 -9.71 23.53
CA PHE A 793 -17.88 -10.64 22.90
C PHE A 793 -17.29 -11.44 21.74
N LYS A 794 -15.96 -11.61 21.68
CA LYS A 794 -15.28 -12.44 20.64
C LYS A 794 -15.82 -13.86 20.56
N PHE A 795 -16.37 -14.41 21.63
CA PHE A 795 -16.98 -15.73 21.67
C PHE A 795 -18.25 -15.84 20.79
N MET A 796 -18.91 -14.74 20.47
CA MET A 796 -20.06 -14.70 19.57
C MET A 796 -19.66 -14.88 18.10
N ASN A 797 -18.38 -14.70 17.75
CA ASN A 797 -17.92 -14.92 16.39
C ASN A 797 -17.93 -16.42 16.07
N PRO A 798 -18.60 -16.86 14.99
CA PRO A 798 -18.67 -18.28 14.65
C PRO A 798 -17.27 -18.86 14.45
N LYS A 799 -16.94 -19.96 15.15
CA LYS A 799 -15.60 -20.57 15.10
C LYS A 799 -15.18 -20.95 13.68
N PHE A 800 -16.11 -21.47 12.86
CA PHE A 800 -15.87 -21.86 11.48
C PHE A 800 -15.74 -20.67 10.51
N MET A 801 -16.12 -19.44 10.92
CA MET A 801 -16.01 -18.20 10.14
C MET A 801 -15.11 -17.16 10.84
N LYS A 802 -14.28 -17.55 11.77
CA LYS A 802 -13.47 -16.69 12.65
C LYS A 802 -12.70 -15.57 11.93
N ASN A 803 -12.25 -15.83 10.70
CA ASN A 803 -11.51 -14.86 9.89
C ASN A 803 -12.37 -14.15 8.83
N SER A 804 -13.64 -14.48 8.72
CA SER A 804 -14.52 -13.99 7.66
C SER A 804 -15.65 -13.10 8.18
N VAL A 805 -16.09 -13.30 9.40
CA VAL A 805 -17.21 -12.58 10.01
C VAL A 805 -16.80 -11.99 11.34
N LYS A 806 -17.17 -10.74 11.58
CA LYS A 806 -16.95 -10.03 12.84
C LYS A 806 -18.29 -9.48 13.36
N ILE A 807 -18.65 -9.83 14.59
CA ILE A 807 -19.82 -9.33 15.31
C ILE A 807 -19.34 -8.34 16.35
N GLN A 808 -19.92 -7.14 16.38
CA GLN A 808 -19.57 -6.08 17.33
C GLN A 808 -20.84 -5.51 17.95
N PRO A 809 -21.22 -5.92 19.15
CA PRO A 809 -22.27 -5.27 19.93
C PRO A 809 -21.76 -3.93 20.48
N TYR A 810 -22.70 -2.98 20.60
CA TYR A 810 -22.43 -1.65 21.15
C TYR A 810 -23.65 -1.06 21.83
N ILE A 811 -23.42 -0.05 22.65
CA ILE A 811 -24.45 0.89 23.10
C ILE A 811 -24.23 2.22 22.40
N PHE A 812 -25.29 2.95 22.18
CA PHE A 812 -25.21 4.26 21.55
C PHE A 812 -26.07 5.31 22.21
N GLY A 813 -25.72 6.58 21.99
CA GLY A 813 -26.52 7.74 22.32
C GLY A 813 -26.30 8.84 21.31
N ASP A 814 -27.37 9.46 20.86
CA ASP A 814 -27.39 10.52 19.87
C ASP A 814 -28.12 11.73 20.44
N ALA A 815 -27.61 12.95 20.19
CA ALA A 815 -28.24 14.21 20.59
C ALA A 815 -28.09 15.25 19.49
N GLY A 816 -29.12 16.03 19.20
CA GLY A 816 -29.04 17.05 18.16
C GLY A 816 -30.23 18.00 18.10
N ILE A 817 -30.06 19.05 17.29
CA ILE A 817 -31.03 20.09 17.00
C ILE A 817 -31.06 20.38 15.50
N ILE A 818 -32.20 20.79 14.98
CA ILE A 818 -32.38 21.11 13.54
C ILE A 818 -33.23 22.37 13.38
N ASN A 819 -32.98 23.13 12.32
CA ASN A 819 -33.86 24.24 11.94
C ASN A 819 -35.20 23.71 11.41
N THR A 820 -36.30 24.17 12.00
CA THR A 820 -37.67 23.74 11.70
C THR A 820 -38.35 24.57 10.61
N ASN A 821 -37.74 25.72 10.22
CA ASN A 821 -38.29 26.62 9.20
C ASN A 821 -37.20 27.05 8.20
N PRO A 822 -36.72 26.13 7.36
CA PRO A 822 -35.59 26.39 6.47
C PRO A 822 -35.91 27.42 5.37
N ALA A 823 -37.16 27.66 5.05
CA ALA A 823 -37.58 28.64 4.03
C ALA A 823 -38.04 29.97 4.62
N GLY A 824 -38.07 30.13 5.96
CA GLY A 824 -38.58 31.33 6.61
C GLY A 824 -37.47 32.30 6.99
N THR A 825 -37.87 33.55 7.22
CA THR A 825 -37.00 34.62 7.66
C THR A 825 -36.47 34.45 9.10
N ALA A 826 -37.12 33.59 9.91
CA ALA A 826 -36.76 33.29 11.29
C ALA A 826 -36.03 31.92 11.38
N ASN A 827 -34.83 31.92 11.98
CA ASN A 827 -34.04 30.72 12.23
C ASN A 827 -34.56 30.03 13.52
N VAL A 828 -35.67 29.30 13.40
CA VAL A 828 -36.29 28.61 14.55
C VAL A 828 -35.68 27.21 14.69
N MET A 829 -34.87 26.99 15.69
CA MET A 829 -34.27 25.68 15.99
C MET A 829 -35.26 24.84 16.78
N SER A 830 -35.28 23.54 16.53
CA SER A 830 -35.99 22.54 17.34
C SER A 830 -35.47 22.52 18.77
N ASP A 831 -36.29 22.04 19.71
CA ASP A 831 -35.77 21.61 21.00
C ASP A 831 -34.74 20.48 20.83
N LEU A 832 -33.91 20.27 21.84
CA LEU A 832 -32.94 19.18 21.84
C LEU A 832 -33.63 17.82 21.74
N MET A 833 -33.24 17.06 20.76
CA MET A 833 -33.65 15.67 20.54
C MET A 833 -32.53 14.77 21.05
N VAL A 834 -32.90 13.77 21.86
CA VAL A 834 -31.95 12.78 22.39
C VAL A 834 -32.55 11.41 22.28
N ASP A 835 -31.73 10.47 21.80
CA ASP A 835 -32.05 9.05 21.79
C ASP A 835 -30.89 8.21 22.31
N ALA A 836 -31.23 6.99 22.77
CA ALA A 836 -30.28 6.02 23.23
C ALA A 836 -30.75 4.59 22.97
N GLY A 837 -29.80 3.71 22.74
CA GLY A 837 -30.14 2.32 22.42
C GLY A 837 -28.95 1.39 22.45
N VAL A 838 -29.23 0.16 22.03
CA VAL A 838 -28.22 -0.89 21.80
C VAL A 838 -28.21 -1.28 20.34
N GLY A 839 -27.06 -1.72 19.89
CA GLY A 839 -26.95 -2.17 18.50
C GLY A 839 -25.88 -3.25 18.33
N THR A 840 -25.86 -3.82 17.16
CA THR A 840 -24.81 -4.76 16.76
C THR A 840 -24.47 -4.59 15.28
N THR A 841 -23.22 -4.72 14.92
CA THR A 841 -22.79 -4.85 13.53
C THR A 841 -22.34 -6.27 13.24
N LEU A 842 -22.79 -6.79 12.10
CA LEU A 842 -22.31 -8.01 11.46
C LEU A 842 -21.49 -7.62 10.25
N SER A 843 -20.19 -7.76 10.32
CA SER A 843 -19.29 -7.42 9.20
C SER A 843 -18.72 -8.67 8.55
N ILE A 844 -19.00 -8.88 7.26
CA ILE A 844 -18.32 -9.89 6.45
C ILE A 844 -17.06 -9.23 5.92
N VAL A 845 -15.91 -9.54 6.58
CA VAL A 845 -14.61 -8.91 6.29
C VAL A 845 -13.82 -9.69 5.24
N ARG A 846 -14.18 -10.94 5.00
CA ARG A 846 -13.51 -11.81 4.04
C ARG A 846 -14.51 -12.74 3.35
N TRP A 847 -14.44 -12.83 2.03
CA TRP A 847 -15.32 -13.63 1.17
C TRP A 847 -14.57 -14.88 0.65
N GLY A 848 -14.26 -15.83 1.54
CA GLY A 848 -13.50 -17.03 1.18
C GLY A 848 -12.11 -16.69 0.65
N ASN A 849 -11.81 -17.13 -0.57
CA ASN A 849 -10.53 -16.83 -1.25
C ASN A 849 -10.52 -15.52 -2.03
N LEU A 850 -11.60 -14.73 -1.96
CA LEU A 850 -11.67 -13.45 -2.66
C LEU A 850 -10.95 -12.36 -1.86
N TYR A 851 -9.99 -11.68 -2.51
CA TYR A 851 -9.27 -10.55 -1.96
C TYR A 851 -9.87 -9.24 -2.53
N ASN A 852 -9.61 -8.12 -1.88
CA ASN A 852 -10.00 -6.77 -2.33
C ASN A 852 -11.52 -6.53 -2.49
N ILE A 853 -12.36 -7.37 -1.90
CA ILE A 853 -13.78 -7.06 -1.79
C ILE A 853 -14.02 -6.21 -0.54
N LYS A 854 -14.73 -5.09 -0.71
CA LYS A 854 -15.11 -4.24 0.42
C LYS A 854 -15.91 -5.06 1.44
N PRO A 855 -15.61 -4.95 2.74
CA PRO A 855 -16.43 -5.57 3.78
C PRO A 855 -17.90 -5.16 3.63
N LEU A 856 -18.81 -6.10 3.79
CA LEU A 856 -20.23 -5.80 3.94
C LEU A 856 -20.55 -5.77 5.43
N THR A 857 -21.00 -4.64 5.92
CA THR A 857 -21.45 -4.48 7.31
C THR A 857 -22.95 -4.26 7.31
N ILE A 858 -23.65 -5.13 8.01
CA ILE A 858 -25.08 -4.99 8.31
C ILE A 858 -25.17 -4.56 9.76
N ARG A 859 -25.96 -3.53 10.03
CA ARG A 859 -26.19 -2.98 11.35
C ARG A 859 -27.64 -3.23 11.76
N PHE A 860 -27.82 -3.62 13.00
CA PHE A 860 -29.12 -3.72 13.67
C PHE A 860 -29.08 -2.85 14.93
N ASP A 861 -29.95 -1.84 14.98
CA ASP A 861 -30.09 -0.90 16.09
C ASP A 861 -31.45 -1.04 16.76
N VAL A 862 -31.49 -0.88 18.07
CA VAL A 862 -32.68 -0.81 18.90
C VAL A 862 -32.61 0.46 19.73
N PRO A 863 -33.06 1.62 19.21
CA PRO A 863 -33.20 2.85 19.97
C PRO A 863 -34.41 2.77 20.90
N PHE A 864 -34.22 2.23 22.07
CA PHE A 864 -35.31 2.02 23.01
C PHE A 864 -35.78 3.29 23.75
N PHE A 865 -34.92 4.34 23.79
CA PHE A 865 -35.23 5.61 24.43
C PHE A 865 -35.21 6.77 23.45
N ILE A 866 -36.23 7.63 23.51
CA ILE A 866 -36.28 8.96 22.89
C ILE A 866 -36.83 9.96 23.91
N ASN A 867 -36.35 11.21 23.85
CA ASN A 867 -36.80 12.26 24.80
C ASN A 867 -37.99 13.08 24.31
N ARG A 868 -38.48 12.84 23.08
CA ARG A 868 -39.59 13.51 22.46
C ARG A 868 -40.50 12.50 21.78
N LEU A 869 -41.75 12.44 22.18
CA LEU A 869 -42.68 11.46 21.62
C LEU A 869 -43.26 11.95 20.30
N PRO A 870 -43.30 11.12 19.24
CA PRO A 870 -44.10 11.35 18.08
C PRO A 870 -45.60 11.20 18.46
N TYR A 871 -46.47 11.81 17.67
CA TYR A 871 -47.88 11.87 17.95
C TYR A 871 -48.56 10.48 18.16
N ALA A 872 -48.01 9.45 17.54
CA ALA A 872 -48.54 8.09 17.58
C ALA A 872 -48.05 7.23 18.76
N GLU A 873 -47.16 7.75 19.63
CA GLU A 873 -46.58 6.98 20.72
C GLU A 873 -46.79 7.66 22.08
N ASN A 874 -47.03 6.83 23.12
CA ASN A 874 -47.31 7.30 24.44
C ASN A 874 -46.14 7.12 25.45
N ASP A 875 -45.08 6.38 25.08
CA ASP A 875 -43.96 6.01 25.94
C ASP A 875 -42.62 6.42 25.38
N TYR A 876 -41.77 7.03 26.25
CA TYR A 876 -40.40 7.37 25.97
C TYR A 876 -39.53 6.12 25.75
N PHE A 877 -39.90 5.01 26.38
CA PHE A 877 -39.19 3.73 26.29
C PHE A 877 -40.09 2.72 25.53
N GLN A 878 -39.70 2.41 24.30
CA GLN A 878 -40.36 1.42 23.46
C GLN A 878 -39.36 0.59 22.66
N PHE A 879 -39.79 -0.59 22.21
CA PHE A 879 -39.00 -1.42 21.31
C PHE A 879 -39.12 -0.87 19.87
N ARG A 880 -38.09 -0.10 19.46
CA ARG A 880 -37.93 0.38 18.10
C ARG A 880 -36.75 -0.35 17.49
N TRP A 881 -36.83 -0.76 16.25
CA TRP A 881 -35.74 -1.46 15.61
C TRP A 881 -35.50 -0.96 14.18
N MET A 882 -34.26 -1.02 13.75
CA MET A 882 -33.89 -0.66 12.39
C MET A 882 -32.67 -1.42 11.89
N LEU A 883 -32.63 -1.65 10.59
CA LEU A 883 -31.50 -2.17 9.86
C LEU A 883 -30.75 -1.04 9.15
N GLY A 884 -29.45 -1.16 9.08
CA GLY A 884 -28.59 -0.26 8.31
C GLY A 884 -27.54 -1.03 7.55
N ILE A 885 -27.10 -0.47 6.43
CA ILE A 885 -25.94 -0.96 5.68
C ILE A 885 -24.80 0.01 5.93
N ASN A 886 -23.62 -0.52 6.28
CA ASN A 886 -22.45 0.15 6.79
C ASN A 886 -22.58 0.58 8.28
N LYS A 887 -21.50 1.13 8.84
CA LYS A 887 -21.52 1.75 10.17
C LYS A 887 -22.34 3.03 10.16
N SER A 888 -22.73 3.51 11.31
CA SER A 888 -23.55 4.70 11.39
C SER A 888 -22.72 5.98 11.14
N PHE A 889 -21.43 5.96 11.47
CA PHE A 889 -20.43 7.01 11.13
C PHE A 889 -19.00 6.49 11.16
#